data_1692cbc94c4555567b262b5396aa5029
#
_entry.id   1692cbc94c4555567b262b5396aa5029
#
_cell.length_a   1.000
_cell.length_b   1.000
_cell.length_c   1.000
_cell.angle_alpha   90.00
_cell.angle_beta   90.00
_cell.angle_gamma   90.00
#
_symmetry.space_group_name_H-M   'P 1'
#
loop_
_entity.id
_entity.type
_entity.pdbx_description
1 polymer ?
#
loop_
_entity_poly.entity_id
_entity_poly.type
_entity_poly.pdbx_seq_one_letter_code
_entity_poly.pdbx_strand_id
1 'polypeptide(L)'
;MIQFLDLGRYRKGLKPVTSTEIFSKPGEFHPEGLFSEIIFGPEESTERKQAFSYINLGASVVHPSAFMLLLQLDKKIEKFLAAEETFSVTPAGNLIVDPNGVTGTSAFMQMLPKIKFRGGSDTRDKFVIKIKQASKDGTLFINTLPVIPPLQRNAYQDEKGMWMIDPLNDYYVALIRRSFQIKSASKAGPLFDLLNYELQKAVIAHDNFIRTLIKKKRGLIRSQMLGKRTDFSGRAVVTPGPNLKVNELGLPLRLAVSIFEPFIFHRLFNSSPVIKSKLEAEIKKFLDLELSSDSIKNVFKAIKSGDKIPPELYKIIFEATEVAIMNRVVLAKRDPVLHAKSVRAFTPILIEGNTIQICTLQVAGFNADFDGDTMAVFHPITNEAQREVREQMMRLETGETSRAVTFEITKEMCVGLFMLTKNIKKPQSPIAVTDKDLETTNDPYIPVKYRGQTTTMGKAIFNSAFPASFPFIGSLITKKTVNQLIPLVIKKYGDEQAIKTFSALAKIGFKFSTVLSPSITLDDIQLPSAILELKEKLTTASVEEGAALLKKMQKMLIEHLKDTGLYDLIESGAAKGWGQPMQILVAKGIISDVEGNVLDPIKGSYADGLTNSEYFKAASGARKGIIDRVLNTADTGYMSRQLAYVLNSVEIDPRLKDCKTKRHLSLRLTRDLITRLSGRYIIKGSSIEAFDAKKHKTGDVINLRSPIFCESTKLCHTCYGDLLRRHKSPYAGVIAAQIVGEAGTQSIMRTFHTGGAVKVFERDILIDIVQNDPLTTRAIVSNHMDQNENQLVAKRDCVITISTEDYPLPGDFVFNDDKTTIRAKGLVCKVEFSDTIFNIILDYPVELQVYKMESLGKEFIKLYYDKDSTMIEIPMQTEETKEQIQYVRRLLGGREIYKDADHLFLKLFAIYGPLRDMDSVHLEVLLSQALRDKKNPSIPARLGKRWDPIMMNIKQIVFKTSFVQGLAFENINEAIKTGLITEDGGDPSILEKVLTGTLVEKKVRR
;
A
#
# COMPACT_ATOMS: atom_id res chain seq x y z
N MET A 1 16.53 4.67 -22.12
CA MET A 1 15.76 5.50 -23.11
C MET A 1 15.10 4.59 -24.11
N ILE A 2 13.78 4.68 -24.31
CA ILE A 2 13.10 3.95 -25.39
C ILE A 2 13.23 4.72 -26.72
N GLN A 3 13.16 3.99 -27.81
CA GLN A 3 13.27 4.54 -29.15
C GLN A 3 12.11 4.04 -30.01
N PHE A 4 11.79 4.78 -31.07
CA PHE A 4 10.88 4.28 -32.10
C PHE A 4 11.57 3.14 -32.86
N LEU A 5 10.87 2.04 -33.04
CA LEU A 5 11.41 0.84 -33.65
C LEU A 5 11.24 0.88 -35.16
N ASP A 6 12.31 0.63 -35.91
CA ASP A 6 12.25 0.32 -37.35
C ASP A 6 11.90 -1.17 -37.52
N LEU A 7 10.63 -1.44 -37.78
CA LEU A 7 10.12 -2.78 -37.98
C LEU A 7 10.57 -3.39 -39.30
N GLY A 8 11.06 -2.55 -40.24
CA GLY A 8 11.64 -3.02 -41.51
C GLY A 8 12.87 -3.92 -41.35
N ARG A 9 13.65 -3.71 -40.29
CA ARG A 9 14.84 -4.50 -39.98
C ARG A 9 14.54 -5.95 -39.60
N TYR A 10 13.33 -6.21 -39.08
CA TYR A 10 12.91 -7.53 -38.58
C TYR A 10 12.16 -8.38 -39.61
N ARG A 11 12.03 -7.91 -40.89
CA ARG A 11 11.30 -8.65 -41.91
C ARG A 11 12.11 -9.81 -42.54
N LYS A 12 13.44 -9.83 -42.43
CA LYS A 12 14.28 -10.85 -43.08
C LYS A 12 13.89 -12.24 -42.58
N GLY A 13 13.46 -13.09 -43.51
CA GLY A 13 13.08 -14.47 -43.21
C GLY A 13 11.64 -14.67 -42.73
N LEU A 14 10.84 -13.60 -42.54
CA LEU A 14 9.43 -13.67 -42.12
C LEU A 14 8.49 -13.61 -43.31
N LYS A 15 7.43 -14.38 -43.29
CA LYS A 15 6.35 -14.35 -44.29
C LYS A 15 5.27 -13.37 -43.85
N PRO A 16 4.72 -12.51 -44.71
CA PRO A 16 3.63 -11.60 -44.36
C PRO A 16 2.30 -12.34 -44.19
N VAL A 17 1.45 -11.83 -43.34
CA VAL A 17 0.03 -12.23 -43.29
C VAL A 17 -0.72 -11.39 -44.33
N THR A 18 -1.42 -12.07 -45.25
CA THR A 18 -2.09 -11.45 -46.40
C THR A 18 -3.57 -11.71 -46.45
N SER A 19 -4.07 -12.80 -45.86
CA SER A 19 -5.51 -13.12 -45.88
C SER A 19 -6.28 -12.50 -44.71
N THR A 20 -7.50 -12.01 -45.00
CA THR A 20 -8.48 -11.60 -44.01
C THR A 20 -9.29 -12.76 -43.47
N GLU A 21 -9.25 -13.89 -44.14
CA GLU A 21 -9.97 -15.09 -43.77
C GLU A 21 -9.18 -15.87 -42.71
N ILE A 22 -9.88 -16.33 -41.70
CA ILE A 22 -9.30 -17.14 -40.63
C ILE A 22 -9.25 -18.59 -41.04
N PHE A 23 -10.30 -19.08 -41.69
CA PHE A 23 -10.46 -20.45 -42.15
C PHE A 23 -10.50 -20.49 -43.67
N SER A 24 -9.83 -21.48 -44.28
CA SER A 24 -9.95 -21.83 -45.68
C SER A 24 -11.13 -22.77 -45.94
N LYS A 25 -11.40 -23.66 -44.98
CA LYS A 25 -12.54 -24.58 -44.88
C LYS A 25 -12.94 -24.73 -43.41
N PRO A 26 -14.16 -25.23 -43.10
CA PRO A 26 -14.56 -25.46 -41.72
C PRO A 26 -13.50 -26.27 -40.94
N GLY A 27 -12.89 -25.65 -39.93
CA GLY A 27 -11.90 -26.27 -39.08
C GLY A 27 -10.44 -26.19 -39.57
N GLU A 28 -10.17 -25.72 -40.79
CA GLU A 28 -8.83 -25.55 -41.33
C GLU A 28 -8.44 -24.09 -41.43
N PHE A 29 -7.36 -23.69 -40.76
CA PHE A 29 -6.86 -22.33 -40.84
C PHE A 29 -6.31 -21.98 -42.23
N HIS A 30 -6.56 -20.73 -42.64
CA HIS A 30 -6.10 -20.24 -43.95
C HIS A 30 -4.57 -20.17 -44.00
N PRO A 31 -3.91 -20.73 -45.07
CA PRO A 31 -2.45 -20.83 -45.15
C PRO A 31 -1.71 -19.48 -45.18
N GLU A 32 -2.35 -18.42 -45.63
CA GLU A 32 -1.83 -17.03 -45.61
C GLU A 32 -2.50 -16.17 -44.54
N GLY A 33 -3.26 -16.79 -43.64
CA GLY A 33 -4.05 -16.15 -42.60
C GLY A 33 -3.33 -15.98 -41.27
N LEU A 34 -4.07 -15.43 -40.31
CA LEU A 34 -3.61 -15.10 -38.97
C LEU A 34 -3.22 -16.28 -38.09
N PHE A 35 -3.68 -17.50 -38.40
CA PHE A 35 -3.38 -18.73 -37.64
C PHE A 35 -2.54 -19.73 -38.41
N SER A 36 -1.93 -19.31 -39.52
CA SER A 36 -1.15 -20.19 -40.40
C SER A 36 0.12 -20.73 -39.75
N GLU A 37 0.25 -22.02 -39.63
CA GLU A 37 1.51 -22.67 -39.20
C GLU A 37 2.67 -22.46 -40.17
N ILE A 38 2.36 -22.24 -41.46
CA ILE A 38 3.37 -21.92 -42.50
C ILE A 38 4.00 -20.56 -42.23
N ILE A 39 3.26 -19.63 -41.60
CA ILE A 39 3.72 -18.26 -41.28
C ILE A 39 4.36 -18.23 -39.91
N PHE A 40 3.71 -18.78 -38.89
CA PHE A 40 4.10 -18.63 -37.49
C PHE A 40 4.88 -19.82 -36.92
N GLY A 41 4.79 -20.99 -37.55
CA GLY A 41 5.33 -22.25 -37.05
C GLY A 41 4.26 -23.08 -36.34
N PRO A 42 4.55 -24.38 -36.12
CA PRO A 42 3.59 -25.31 -35.53
C PRO A 42 3.27 -25.01 -34.06
N GLU A 43 2.05 -25.29 -33.66
CA GLU A 43 1.56 -25.01 -32.30
C GLU A 43 2.13 -25.98 -31.24
N GLU A 44 2.35 -27.24 -31.61
CA GLU A 44 2.76 -28.31 -30.69
C GLU A 44 4.26 -28.58 -30.59
N SER A 45 5.11 -27.78 -31.22
CA SER A 45 6.57 -27.99 -31.20
C SER A 45 7.21 -27.57 -29.90
N THR A 46 7.76 -28.49 -29.13
CA THR A 46 8.59 -28.21 -27.94
C THR A 46 9.93 -27.55 -28.30
N GLU A 47 10.40 -27.67 -29.52
CA GLU A 47 11.70 -27.16 -29.98
C GLU A 47 11.63 -25.87 -30.79
N ARG A 48 10.50 -25.57 -31.43
CA ARG A 48 10.32 -24.35 -32.23
C ARG A 48 9.26 -23.45 -31.63
N LYS A 49 9.68 -22.34 -31.05
CA LYS A 49 8.77 -21.27 -30.61
C LYS A 49 8.13 -20.62 -31.83
N GLN A 50 6.82 -20.39 -31.79
CA GLN A 50 6.15 -19.59 -32.81
C GLN A 50 6.81 -18.21 -32.95
N ALA A 51 7.01 -17.77 -34.17
CA ALA A 51 7.67 -16.50 -34.49
C ALA A 51 6.65 -15.39 -34.74
N PHE A 52 7.08 -14.13 -34.60
CA PHE A 52 6.33 -12.99 -35.08
C PHE A 52 6.25 -13.01 -36.62
N SER A 53 5.17 -12.44 -37.13
CA SER A 53 5.02 -12.11 -38.56
C SER A 53 4.73 -10.62 -38.72
N TYR A 54 4.28 -10.19 -39.91
CA TYR A 54 3.97 -8.80 -40.17
C TYR A 54 2.86 -8.63 -41.20
N ILE A 55 2.19 -7.49 -41.14
CA ILE A 55 1.29 -6.97 -42.15
C ILE A 55 1.97 -5.82 -42.90
N ASN A 56 1.97 -5.88 -44.24
CA ASN A 56 2.41 -4.76 -45.05
C ASN A 56 1.25 -3.80 -45.25
N LEU A 57 1.37 -2.61 -44.70
CA LEU A 57 0.31 -1.59 -44.65
C LEU A 57 -0.02 -1.00 -46.02
N GLY A 58 0.86 -1.12 -47.03
CA GLY A 58 0.64 -0.57 -48.35
C GLY A 58 0.94 0.93 -48.50
N ALA A 59 0.86 1.67 -47.42
CA ALA A 59 1.23 3.09 -47.33
C ALA A 59 2.00 3.37 -46.03
N SER A 60 2.66 4.52 -45.97
CA SER A 60 3.32 5.00 -44.74
C SER A 60 2.34 5.71 -43.84
N VAL A 61 2.33 5.35 -42.57
CA VAL A 61 1.56 6.00 -41.48
C VAL A 61 2.49 6.46 -40.37
N VAL A 62 2.07 7.45 -39.60
CA VAL A 62 2.83 7.90 -38.44
C VAL A 62 2.84 6.82 -37.37
N HIS A 63 3.99 6.56 -36.78
CA HIS A 63 4.12 5.62 -35.66
C HIS A 63 3.15 6.00 -34.52
N PRO A 64 2.33 5.09 -33.93
CA PRO A 64 1.26 5.45 -32.98
C PRO A 64 1.74 6.27 -31.78
N SER A 65 2.88 5.91 -31.20
CA SER A 65 3.47 6.66 -30.08
C SER A 65 3.97 8.04 -30.50
N ALA A 66 4.45 8.20 -31.74
CA ALA A 66 4.84 9.50 -32.28
C ALA A 66 3.64 10.38 -32.61
N PHE A 67 2.56 9.78 -33.10
CA PHE A 67 1.32 10.47 -33.37
C PHE A 67 0.78 11.18 -32.12
N MET A 68 0.75 10.48 -30.97
CA MET A 68 0.37 11.09 -29.69
C MET A 68 1.25 12.28 -29.28
N LEU A 69 2.56 12.23 -29.54
CA LEU A 69 3.45 13.34 -29.25
C LEU A 69 3.24 14.52 -30.20
N LEU A 70 3.05 14.25 -31.49
CA LEU A 70 2.79 15.26 -32.49
C LEU A 70 1.53 16.07 -32.19
N LEU A 71 0.44 15.40 -31.78
CA LEU A 71 -0.80 16.08 -31.38
C LEU A 71 -0.63 16.96 -30.13
N GLN A 72 0.29 16.63 -29.25
CA GLN A 72 0.61 17.50 -28.10
C GLN A 72 1.48 18.71 -28.51
N LEU A 73 2.26 18.57 -29.57
CA LEU A 73 3.03 19.67 -30.11
C LEU A 73 2.16 20.64 -30.90
N ASP A 74 1.30 20.14 -31.78
CA ASP A 74 0.33 20.96 -32.52
C ASP A 74 -0.90 20.14 -32.95
N LYS A 75 -2.09 20.52 -32.46
CA LYS A 75 -3.35 19.85 -32.81
C LYS A 75 -3.72 19.95 -34.28
N LYS A 76 -3.22 20.96 -35.00
CA LYS A 76 -3.44 21.13 -36.45
C LYS A 76 -2.93 19.94 -37.27
N ILE A 77 -1.96 19.21 -36.76
CA ILE A 77 -1.38 18.02 -37.40
C ILE A 77 -2.45 16.94 -37.63
N GLU A 78 -3.41 16.79 -36.75
CA GLU A 78 -4.51 15.85 -36.96
C GLU A 78 -5.31 16.17 -38.22
N LYS A 79 -5.74 17.42 -38.39
CA LYS A 79 -6.49 17.87 -39.57
C LYS A 79 -5.68 17.79 -40.85
N PHE A 80 -4.37 18.02 -40.74
CA PHE A 80 -3.43 17.87 -41.86
C PHE A 80 -3.38 16.40 -42.34
N LEU A 81 -3.20 15.47 -41.42
CA LEU A 81 -3.12 14.04 -41.73
C LEU A 81 -4.48 13.46 -42.16
N ALA A 82 -5.56 14.01 -41.65
CA ALA A 82 -6.93 13.63 -41.98
C ALA A 82 -7.39 14.14 -43.36
N ALA A 83 -6.59 14.98 -44.02
CA ALA A 83 -6.93 15.68 -45.25
C ALA A 83 -8.22 16.55 -45.13
N GLU A 84 -8.52 17.04 -43.91
CA GLU A 84 -9.67 17.93 -43.65
C GLU A 84 -9.37 19.37 -44.06
N GLU A 85 -8.13 19.79 -43.91
CA GLU A 85 -7.67 21.15 -44.24
C GLU A 85 -6.31 21.06 -44.97
N THR A 86 -6.05 22.05 -45.83
CA THR A 86 -4.76 22.20 -46.51
C THR A 86 -3.86 23.15 -45.76
N PHE A 87 -2.57 22.88 -45.76
CA PHE A 87 -1.57 23.60 -44.95
C PHE A 87 -0.35 24.00 -45.78
N SER A 88 0.25 25.12 -45.40
CA SER A 88 1.57 25.52 -45.81
C SER A 88 2.47 25.81 -44.60
N VAL A 89 3.80 25.85 -44.82
CA VAL A 89 4.77 26.21 -43.80
C VAL A 89 5.36 27.58 -44.13
N THR A 90 5.18 28.55 -43.26
CA THR A 90 5.74 29.89 -43.45
C THR A 90 7.27 29.86 -43.41
N PRO A 91 7.96 30.89 -43.95
CA PRO A 91 9.43 31.00 -43.83
C PRO A 91 9.95 30.97 -42.39
N ALA A 92 9.11 31.38 -41.45
CA ALA A 92 9.41 31.27 -40.01
C ALA A 92 9.25 29.83 -39.44
N GLY A 93 8.71 28.89 -40.23
CA GLY A 93 8.49 27.51 -39.84
C GLY A 93 7.17 27.20 -39.14
N ASN A 94 6.20 28.13 -39.16
CA ASN A 94 4.89 27.87 -38.58
C ASN A 94 3.96 27.16 -39.56
N LEU A 95 3.18 26.21 -39.08
CA LEU A 95 2.14 25.53 -39.82
C LEU A 95 0.88 26.41 -39.82
N ILE A 96 0.43 26.81 -40.99
CA ILE A 96 -0.78 27.66 -41.21
C ILE A 96 -1.74 26.95 -42.15
N VAL A 97 -3.05 27.19 -41.95
CA VAL A 97 -4.07 26.78 -42.92
C VAL A 97 -3.95 27.66 -44.15
N ASP A 98 -3.87 27.03 -45.29
CA ASP A 98 -3.67 27.69 -46.59
C ASP A 98 -4.50 26.96 -47.65
N PRO A 99 -5.49 27.63 -48.32
CA PRO A 99 -6.30 27.01 -49.36
C PRO A 99 -5.50 26.43 -50.53
N ASN A 100 -4.33 27.03 -50.82
CA ASN A 100 -3.40 26.59 -51.87
C ASN A 100 -2.33 25.63 -51.35
N GLY A 101 -2.42 25.24 -50.09
CA GLY A 101 -1.47 24.34 -49.40
C GLY A 101 -1.64 22.88 -49.81
N VAL A 102 -0.95 22.01 -49.09
CA VAL A 102 -1.00 20.58 -49.31
C VAL A 102 -1.60 19.88 -48.08
N THR A 103 -2.02 18.63 -48.24
CA THR A 103 -2.62 17.84 -47.17
C THR A 103 -2.19 16.37 -47.29
N GLY A 104 -2.50 15.57 -46.26
CA GLY A 104 -2.24 14.12 -46.22
C GLY A 104 -0.87 13.74 -45.68
N THR A 105 -0.70 12.46 -45.38
CA THR A 105 0.52 11.92 -44.71
C THR A 105 1.78 12.08 -45.54
N SER A 106 1.68 11.92 -46.86
CA SER A 106 2.81 12.08 -47.79
C SER A 106 3.36 13.51 -47.81
N ALA A 107 2.45 14.48 -47.86
CA ALA A 107 2.80 15.89 -47.80
C ALA A 107 3.36 16.26 -46.41
N PHE A 108 2.76 15.76 -45.34
CA PHE A 108 3.26 15.98 -43.96
C PHE A 108 4.68 15.46 -43.79
N MET A 109 4.99 14.27 -44.31
CA MET A 109 6.33 13.70 -44.28
C MET A 109 7.39 14.60 -44.91
N GLN A 110 7.06 15.24 -46.03
CA GLN A 110 7.93 16.20 -46.75
C GLN A 110 8.07 17.53 -46.01
N MET A 111 7.02 17.97 -45.36
CA MET A 111 6.97 19.30 -44.71
C MET A 111 7.52 19.27 -43.27
N LEU A 112 7.47 18.16 -42.56
CA LEU A 112 7.87 18.04 -41.16
C LEU A 112 9.27 18.58 -40.84
N PRO A 113 10.31 18.38 -41.66
CA PRO A 113 11.61 18.98 -41.40
C PRO A 113 11.62 20.52 -41.35
N LYS A 114 10.69 21.14 -42.06
CA LYS A 114 10.54 22.61 -42.15
C LYS A 114 9.74 23.19 -41.00
N ILE A 115 8.93 22.37 -40.32
CA ILE A 115 8.05 22.83 -39.21
C ILE A 115 8.90 23.09 -37.96
N LYS A 116 8.73 24.29 -37.39
CA LYS A 116 9.31 24.71 -36.13
C LYS A 116 8.24 24.71 -35.05
N PHE A 117 8.26 23.75 -34.17
CA PHE A 117 7.39 23.73 -33.00
C PHE A 117 7.84 24.77 -31.97
N ARG A 118 7.02 25.77 -31.71
CA ARG A 118 7.29 26.85 -30.75
C ARG A 118 6.76 26.51 -29.37
N GLY A 119 7.39 27.07 -28.36
CA GLY A 119 6.90 27.19 -26.95
C GLY A 119 7.53 26.25 -25.92
N GLY A 120 7.98 26.72 -24.96
CA GLY A 120 8.65 27.02 -23.72
C GLY A 120 8.50 26.00 -22.60
N SER A 121 8.63 24.67 -22.79
CA SER A 121 9.00 23.83 -21.66
C SER A 121 10.11 22.85 -22.08
N ASP A 122 11.05 22.58 -21.16
CA ASP A 122 12.11 21.59 -21.36
C ASP A 122 11.58 20.23 -21.86
N THR A 123 10.43 19.82 -21.35
CA THR A 123 9.77 18.58 -21.77
C THR A 123 9.31 18.64 -23.24
N ARG A 124 8.76 19.77 -23.68
CA ARG A 124 8.31 19.97 -25.06
C ARG A 124 9.49 19.98 -26.01
N ASP A 125 10.58 20.65 -25.64
CA ASP A 125 11.80 20.71 -26.45
C ASP A 125 12.43 19.33 -26.63
N LYS A 126 12.44 18.50 -25.59
CA LYS A 126 12.87 17.10 -25.66
C LYS A 126 11.99 16.28 -26.61
N PHE A 127 10.68 16.49 -26.61
CA PHE A 127 9.79 15.82 -27.59
C PHE A 127 10.10 16.26 -29.03
N VAL A 128 10.33 17.55 -29.27
CA VAL A 128 10.69 18.07 -30.59
C VAL A 128 11.99 17.42 -31.08
N ILE A 129 13.01 17.35 -30.24
CA ILE A 129 14.29 16.69 -30.55
C ILE A 129 14.06 15.22 -30.94
N LYS A 130 13.22 14.50 -30.18
CA LYS A 130 12.94 13.09 -30.44
C LYS A 130 12.18 12.86 -31.74
N ILE A 131 11.18 13.67 -32.05
CA ILE A 131 10.42 13.59 -33.30
C ILE A 131 11.34 13.90 -34.49
N LYS A 132 12.18 14.92 -34.40
CA LYS A 132 13.15 15.24 -35.45
C LYS A 132 14.18 14.14 -35.65
N GLN A 133 14.68 13.55 -34.57
CA GLN A 133 15.60 12.40 -34.65
C GLN A 133 14.92 11.21 -35.33
N ALA A 134 13.71 10.82 -34.89
CA ALA A 134 12.95 9.74 -35.48
C ALA A 134 12.62 9.96 -36.97
N SER A 135 12.39 11.21 -37.37
CA SER A 135 12.22 11.58 -38.78
C SER A 135 13.48 11.36 -39.59
N LYS A 136 14.66 11.75 -39.07
CA LYS A 136 15.95 11.52 -39.73
C LYS A 136 16.31 10.03 -39.83
N ASP A 137 16.02 9.26 -38.77
CA ASP A 137 16.29 7.83 -38.69
C ASP A 137 15.30 6.98 -39.49
N GLY A 138 14.27 7.59 -40.08
CA GLY A 138 13.21 6.91 -40.82
C GLY A 138 12.25 6.08 -39.99
N THR A 139 12.28 6.21 -38.65
CA THR A 139 11.48 5.42 -37.73
C THR A 139 10.16 6.11 -37.31
N LEU A 140 9.99 7.35 -37.69
CA LEU A 140 8.77 8.13 -37.39
C LEU A 140 7.54 7.65 -38.20
N PHE A 141 7.80 7.18 -39.42
CA PHE A 141 6.77 6.65 -40.30
C PHE A 141 6.98 5.16 -40.50
N ILE A 142 5.93 4.39 -40.38
CA ILE A 142 5.93 2.94 -40.53
C ILE A 142 5.06 2.50 -41.70
N ASN A 143 5.48 1.49 -42.42
CA ASN A 143 4.71 0.84 -43.46
C ASN A 143 4.48 -0.64 -43.20
N THR A 144 4.83 -1.09 -42.00
CA THR A 144 4.73 -2.48 -41.56
C THR A 144 4.31 -2.54 -40.11
N LEU A 145 3.42 -3.45 -39.81
CA LEU A 145 3.00 -3.72 -38.43
C LEU A 145 3.32 -5.14 -38.03
N PRO A 146 3.92 -5.41 -36.86
CA PRO A 146 4.17 -6.78 -36.39
C PRO A 146 2.85 -7.46 -36.01
N VAL A 147 2.78 -8.76 -36.28
CA VAL A 147 1.71 -9.65 -35.87
C VAL A 147 2.23 -10.62 -34.82
N ILE A 148 1.67 -10.59 -33.63
CA ILE A 148 2.07 -11.48 -32.56
C ILE A 148 1.63 -12.93 -32.87
N PRO A 149 2.35 -13.94 -32.32
CA PRO A 149 2.03 -15.35 -32.59
C PRO A 149 0.64 -15.77 -32.17
N PRO A 150 0.01 -16.76 -32.80
CA PRO A 150 -1.29 -17.31 -32.41
C PRO A 150 -1.41 -17.70 -30.94
N LEU A 151 -0.39 -18.27 -30.33
CA LEU A 151 -0.36 -18.62 -28.89
C LEU A 151 -0.68 -17.45 -27.92
N GLN A 152 -0.52 -16.20 -28.38
CA GLN A 152 -0.84 -15.01 -27.60
C GLN A 152 -2.18 -14.37 -27.96
N ARG A 153 -2.92 -14.93 -28.93
CA ARG A 153 -4.25 -14.50 -29.42
C ARG A 153 -5.04 -15.69 -29.93
N ASN A 154 -5.31 -16.63 -29.04
CA ASN A 154 -5.84 -17.96 -29.32
C ASN A 154 -7.16 -17.96 -30.06
N ALA A 155 -7.37 -19.02 -30.86
CA ALA A 155 -8.66 -19.47 -31.31
C ALA A 155 -8.89 -20.88 -30.76
N TYR A 156 -10.05 -21.14 -30.16
CA TYR A 156 -10.41 -22.43 -29.61
C TYR A 156 -11.92 -22.68 -29.78
N GLN A 157 -12.30 -23.94 -29.80
CA GLN A 157 -13.72 -24.33 -29.80
C GLN A 157 -14.24 -24.42 -28.36
N ASP A 158 -15.42 -23.85 -28.11
CA ASP A 158 -16.14 -24.04 -26.87
C ASP A 158 -16.78 -25.43 -26.77
N GLU A 159 -17.41 -25.71 -25.64
CA GLU A 159 -18.11 -27.02 -25.42
C GLU A 159 -19.23 -27.31 -26.43
N LYS A 160 -19.69 -26.28 -27.17
CA LYS A 160 -20.72 -26.38 -28.21
C LYS A 160 -20.15 -26.46 -29.62
N GLY A 161 -18.83 -26.51 -29.77
CA GLY A 161 -18.13 -26.52 -31.05
C GLY A 161 -18.05 -25.18 -31.75
N MET A 162 -18.42 -24.06 -31.08
CA MET A 162 -18.29 -22.73 -31.63
C MET A 162 -16.87 -22.16 -31.44
N TRP A 163 -16.34 -21.55 -32.49
CA TRP A 163 -15.01 -20.94 -32.44
C TRP A 163 -15.03 -19.64 -31.64
N MET A 164 -14.26 -19.62 -30.60
CA MET A 164 -13.97 -18.43 -29.79
C MET A 164 -12.62 -17.87 -30.23
N ILE A 165 -12.61 -16.67 -30.78
CA ILE A 165 -11.42 -16.02 -31.35
C ILE A 165 -11.11 -14.79 -30.55
N ASP A 166 -9.83 -14.62 -30.18
CA ASP A 166 -9.39 -13.43 -29.42
C ASP A 166 -9.68 -12.14 -30.20
N PRO A 167 -10.29 -11.11 -29.59
CA PRO A 167 -10.66 -9.85 -30.24
C PRO A 167 -9.51 -9.10 -30.91
N LEU A 168 -8.25 -9.37 -30.54
CA LEU A 168 -7.10 -8.78 -31.21
C LEU A 168 -7.05 -9.12 -32.70
N ASN A 169 -7.59 -10.30 -33.08
CA ASN A 169 -7.61 -10.72 -34.47
C ASN A 169 -8.50 -9.81 -35.36
N ASP A 170 -9.56 -9.24 -34.81
CA ASP A 170 -10.42 -8.31 -35.54
C ASP A 170 -9.66 -7.05 -35.96
N TYR A 171 -8.77 -6.55 -35.11
CA TYR A 171 -7.90 -5.44 -35.42
C TYR A 171 -6.92 -5.77 -36.54
N TYR A 172 -6.33 -6.96 -36.54
CA TYR A 172 -5.45 -7.42 -37.63
C TYR A 172 -6.22 -7.58 -38.93
N VAL A 173 -7.41 -8.18 -38.91
CA VAL A 173 -8.28 -8.31 -40.08
C VAL A 173 -8.63 -6.92 -40.65
N ALA A 174 -8.98 -5.96 -39.79
CA ALA A 174 -9.26 -4.59 -40.21
C ALA A 174 -8.03 -3.93 -40.89
N LEU A 175 -6.85 -4.14 -40.37
CA LEU A 175 -5.60 -3.64 -40.95
C LEU A 175 -5.30 -4.25 -42.31
N ILE A 176 -5.44 -5.56 -42.44
CA ILE A 176 -5.24 -6.26 -43.71
C ILE A 176 -6.23 -5.73 -44.74
N ARG A 177 -7.52 -5.60 -44.39
CA ARG A 177 -8.59 -5.05 -45.27
C ARG A 177 -8.26 -3.64 -45.73
N ARG A 178 -7.85 -2.74 -44.82
CA ARG A 178 -7.44 -1.38 -45.14
C ARG A 178 -6.20 -1.35 -46.05
N SER A 179 -5.24 -2.25 -45.82
CA SER A 179 -4.04 -2.34 -46.66
C SER A 179 -4.38 -2.75 -48.08
N PHE A 180 -5.37 -3.60 -48.31
CA PHE A 180 -5.85 -3.93 -49.68
C PHE A 180 -6.50 -2.74 -50.33
N GLN A 181 -7.37 -2.00 -49.64
CA GLN A 181 -8.03 -0.80 -50.16
C GLN A 181 -7.00 0.24 -50.63
N ILE A 182 -5.93 0.44 -49.88
CA ILE A 182 -4.88 1.39 -50.26
C ILE A 182 -4.08 0.89 -51.45
N LYS A 183 -3.75 -0.39 -51.53
CA LYS A 183 -2.99 -0.98 -52.64
C LYS A 183 -3.74 -0.94 -53.99
N SER A 184 -5.07 -1.00 -53.92
CA SER A 184 -5.93 -0.90 -55.11
C SER A 184 -6.25 0.54 -55.51
N ALA A 185 -5.99 1.54 -54.65
CA ALA A 185 -6.20 2.95 -54.96
C ALA A 185 -5.02 3.55 -55.74
N SER A 186 -5.30 4.67 -56.47
CA SER A 186 -4.25 5.49 -57.07
C SER A 186 -3.29 5.96 -55.97
N LYS A 187 -1.98 5.97 -56.24
CA LYS A 187 -0.96 6.32 -55.22
C LYS A 187 -0.90 7.81 -54.84
N ALA A 188 -1.78 8.61 -55.37
CA ALA A 188 -1.90 10.02 -55.05
C ALA A 188 -3.34 10.53 -55.23
N GLY A 189 -3.68 11.60 -54.52
CA GLY A 189 -4.97 12.28 -54.61
C GLY A 189 -5.83 12.15 -53.35
N PRO A 190 -6.96 12.90 -53.28
CA PRO A 190 -7.77 12.99 -52.04
C PRO A 190 -8.29 11.66 -51.53
N LEU A 191 -8.61 10.71 -52.40
CA LEU A 191 -9.07 9.39 -52.02
C LEU A 191 -7.95 8.58 -51.31
N PHE A 192 -6.72 8.68 -51.85
CA PHE A 192 -5.55 8.03 -51.21
C PHE A 192 -5.27 8.61 -49.84
N ASP A 193 -5.33 9.93 -49.67
CA ASP A 193 -5.09 10.59 -48.39
C ASP A 193 -6.15 10.20 -47.33
N LEU A 194 -7.42 10.15 -47.74
CA LEU A 194 -8.51 9.69 -46.91
C LEU A 194 -8.30 8.22 -46.46
N LEU A 195 -8.02 7.31 -47.40
CA LEU A 195 -7.77 5.89 -47.08
C LEU A 195 -6.55 5.71 -46.22
N ASN A 196 -5.50 6.52 -46.42
CA ASN A 196 -4.30 6.50 -45.61
C ASN A 196 -4.57 6.95 -44.17
N TYR A 197 -5.44 7.97 -43.98
CA TYR A 197 -5.85 8.38 -42.66
C TYR A 197 -6.75 7.33 -41.97
N GLU A 198 -7.63 6.66 -42.69
CA GLU A 198 -8.40 5.53 -42.17
C GLU A 198 -7.48 4.38 -41.76
N LEU A 199 -6.40 4.11 -42.48
CA LEU A 199 -5.37 3.16 -42.08
C LEU A 199 -4.65 3.64 -40.83
N GLN A 200 -4.31 4.93 -40.71
CA GLN A 200 -3.72 5.53 -39.52
C GLN A 200 -4.61 5.32 -38.28
N LYS A 201 -5.93 5.52 -38.40
CA LYS A 201 -6.91 5.25 -37.32
C LYS A 201 -6.91 3.78 -36.93
N ALA A 202 -6.89 2.86 -37.91
CA ALA A 202 -6.83 1.42 -37.62
C ALA A 202 -5.56 1.01 -36.89
N VAL A 203 -4.42 1.57 -37.25
CA VAL A 203 -3.14 1.34 -36.55
C VAL A 203 -3.18 1.89 -35.13
N ILE A 204 -3.75 3.07 -34.93
CA ILE A 204 -3.95 3.64 -33.57
C ILE A 204 -4.90 2.79 -32.73
N ALA A 205 -6.01 2.33 -33.31
CA ALA A 205 -6.96 1.46 -32.63
C ALA A 205 -6.33 0.14 -32.17
N HIS A 206 -5.55 -0.48 -33.05
CA HIS A 206 -4.77 -1.67 -32.73
C HIS A 206 -3.75 -1.40 -31.59
N ASP A 207 -2.96 -0.33 -31.66
CA ASP A 207 -1.99 0.04 -30.65
C ASP A 207 -2.68 0.31 -29.28
N ASN A 208 -3.82 1.00 -29.30
CA ASN A 208 -4.61 1.22 -28.09
C ASN A 208 -5.13 -0.08 -27.50
N PHE A 209 -5.55 -1.05 -28.31
CA PHE A 209 -5.96 -2.37 -27.83
C PHE A 209 -4.79 -3.11 -27.20
N ILE A 210 -3.62 -3.16 -27.85
CA ILE A 210 -2.40 -3.75 -27.27
C ILE A 210 -2.07 -3.09 -25.90
N ARG A 211 -2.20 -1.79 -25.77
CA ARG A 211 -2.01 -1.09 -24.50
C ARG A 211 -3.01 -1.55 -23.42
N THR A 212 -4.25 -1.90 -23.81
CA THR A 212 -5.23 -2.45 -22.84
C THR A 212 -4.85 -3.82 -22.34
N LEU A 213 -4.20 -4.66 -23.16
CA LEU A 213 -3.70 -5.98 -22.74
C LEU A 213 -2.59 -5.88 -21.68
N ILE A 214 -1.83 -4.79 -21.70
CA ILE A 214 -0.77 -4.52 -20.72
C ILE A 214 -1.33 -3.87 -19.46
N LYS A 215 -2.39 -3.07 -19.61
CA LYS A 215 -2.91 -2.15 -18.60
C LYS A 215 -3.74 -2.84 -17.51
N LYS A 216 -3.78 -2.21 -16.32
CA LYS A 216 -4.66 -2.54 -15.17
C LYS A 216 -4.37 -3.91 -14.50
N LYS A 217 -5.27 -4.29 -13.56
CA LYS A 217 -5.11 -5.47 -12.70
C LYS A 217 -5.06 -6.79 -13.48
N ARG A 218 -5.79 -6.88 -14.60
CA ARG A 218 -5.84 -8.06 -15.48
C ARG A 218 -4.83 -8.02 -16.62
N GLY A 219 -4.09 -6.91 -16.77
CA GLY A 219 -3.08 -6.79 -17.82
C GLY A 219 -1.88 -7.71 -17.57
N LEU A 220 -1.19 -8.09 -18.65
CA LEU A 220 -0.08 -9.05 -18.67
C LEU A 220 1.00 -8.75 -17.62
N ILE A 221 1.39 -7.49 -17.45
CA ILE A 221 2.43 -7.13 -16.49
C ILE A 221 2.01 -7.48 -15.06
N ARG A 222 0.80 -7.08 -14.66
CA ARG A 222 0.35 -7.30 -13.28
C ARG A 222 -0.10 -8.73 -13.00
N SER A 223 -0.69 -9.41 -13.99
CA SER A 223 -1.25 -10.75 -13.80
C SER A 223 -0.24 -11.87 -14.01
N GLN A 224 0.79 -11.66 -14.86
CA GLN A 224 1.71 -12.72 -15.26
C GLN A 224 3.19 -12.43 -14.99
N MET A 225 3.61 -11.14 -14.92
CA MET A 225 5.00 -10.78 -14.63
C MET A 225 5.24 -10.45 -13.16
N LEU A 226 4.35 -9.65 -12.53
CA LEU A 226 4.42 -9.32 -11.10
C LEU A 226 3.82 -10.40 -10.20
N GLY A 227 2.92 -11.21 -10.71
CA GLY A 227 2.32 -12.32 -10.02
C GLY A 227 2.00 -13.43 -10.99
N LYS A 228 2.12 -14.66 -10.54
CA LYS A 228 1.67 -15.84 -11.26
C LYS A 228 1.11 -16.88 -10.28
N ARG A 229 0.34 -17.81 -10.79
CA ARG A 229 -0.08 -18.96 -10.00
C ARG A 229 1.14 -19.81 -9.68
N THR A 230 1.28 -20.20 -8.43
CA THR A 230 2.43 -20.97 -7.95
C THR A 230 1.98 -22.39 -7.68
N ASP A 231 2.67 -23.36 -8.28
CA ASP A 231 2.45 -24.77 -7.96
C ASP A 231 2.86 -25.07 -6.51
N PHE A 232 2.44 -26.21 -5.99
CA PHE A 232 2.68 -26.61 -4.61
C PHE A 232 2.17 -25.60 -3.57
N SER A 233 1.06 -24.97 -3.90
CA SER A 233 0.36 -24.04 -3.02
C SER A 233 -1.12 -24.34 -2.97
N GLY A 234 -1.74 -23.88 -1.90
CA GLY A 234 -3.18 -24.04 -1.72
C GLY A 234 -3.73 -23.03 -0.73
N ARG A 235 -5.04 -22.96 -0.62
CA ARG A 235 -5.74 -22.00 0.24
C ARG A 235 -6.92 -22.67 0.93
N ALA A 236 -7.08 -22.43 2.22
CA ALA A 236 -8.24 -22.87 2.99
C ALA A 236 -8.61 -21.86 4.08
N VAL A 237 -9.81 -22.04 4.64
CA VAL A 237 -10.30 -21.28 5.79
C VAL A 237 -9.45 -21.60 7.02
N VAL A 238 -9.28 -20.62 7.91
CA VAL A 238 -8.47 -20.74 9.12
C VAL A 238 -9.36 -20.99 10.32
N THR A 239 -8.93 -21.91 11.18
CA THR A 239 -9.57 -22.22 12.47
C THR A 239 -8.53 -22.23 13.60
N PRO A 240 -8.94 -22.07 14.86
CA PRO A 240 -8.01 -22.11 16.00
C PRO A 240 -7.41 -23.49 16.21
N GLY A 241 -6.09 -23.53 16.45
CA GLY A 241 -5.36 -24.72 16.85
C GLY A 241 -4.70 -24.51 18.22
N PRO A 242 -5.45 -24.63 19.33
CA PRO A 242 -4.95 -24.30 20.67
C PRO A 242 -3.82 -25.23 21.13
N ASN A 243 -3.71 -26.42 20.56
CA ASN A 243 -2.68 -27.40 20.88
C ASN A 243 -1.40 -27.27 20.04
N LEU A 244 -1.45 -26.46 18.96
CA LEU A 244 -0.31 -26.19 18.10
C LEU A 244 0.70 -25.27 18.78
N LYS A 245 1.98 -25.54 18.58
CA LYS A 245 3.04 -24.61 18.97
C LYS A 245 3.05 -23.41 18.02
N VAL A 246 3.70 -22.35 18.44
CA VAL A 246 3.82 -21.10 17.68
C VAL A 246 4.44 -21.29 16.28
N ASN A 247 5.30 -22.29 16.11
CA ASN A 247 5.97 -22.61 14.84
C ASN A 247 5.32 -23.78 14.08
N GLU A 248 4.15 -24.24 14.48
CA GLU A 248 3.41 -25.33 13.84
C GLU A 248 2.18 -24.79 13.11
N LEU A 249 1.80 -25.46 12.01
CA LEU A 249 0.61 -25.19 11.20
C LEU A 249 -0.12 -26.48 10.92
N GLY A 250 -1.38 -26.58 11.32
CA GLY A 250 -2.22 -27.72 10.99
C GLY A 250 -2.69 -27.68 9.53
N LEU A 251 -2.34 -28.72 8.76
CA LEU A 251 -2.73 -28.88 7.38
C LEU A 251 -3.73 -30.03 7.22
N PRO A 252 -4.92 -29.81 6.64
CA PRO A 252 -5.84 -30.89 6.29
C PRO A 252 -5.27 -31.75 5.16
N LEU A 253 -5.54 -33.05 5.18
CA LEU A 253 -5.03 -34.01 4.18
C LEU A 253 -5.30 -33.54 2.74
N ARG A 254 -6.49 -33.03 2.47
CA ARG A 254 -6.90 -32.50 1.16
C ARG A 254 -5.95 -31.44 0.61
N LEU A 255 -5.50 -30.54 1.49
CA LEU A 255 -4.57 -29.49 1.15
C LEU A 255 -3.13 -30.03 1.06
N ALA A 256 -2.76 -30.90 2.01
CA ALA A 256 -1.44 -31.51 2.03
C ALA A 256 -1.16 -32.33 0.77
N VAL A 257 -2.13 -33.11 0.27
CA VAL A 257 -2.02 -33.84 -1.01
C VAL A 257 -1.78 -32.89 -2.18
N SER A 258 -2.40 -31.71 -2.20
CA SER A 258 -2.17 -30.74 -3.28
C SER A 258 -0.77 -30.08 -3.22
N ILE A 259 -0.25 -29.87 -2.01
CA ILE A 259 1.02 -29.17 -1.79
C ILE A 259 2.23 -30.11 -1.89
N PHE A 260 2.07 -31.36 -1.43
CA PHE A 260 3.14 -32.35 -1.33
C PHE A 260 3.01 -33.51 -2.32
N GLU A 261 2.15 -33.40 -3.31
CA GLU A 261 1.84 -34.47 -4.26
C GLU A 261 3.04 -35.29 -4.75
N PRO A 262 4.13 -34.71 -5.30
CA PRO A 262 5.26 -35.49 -5.79
C PRO A 262 5.98 -36.29 -4.68
N PHE A 263 6.01 -35.75 -3.47
CA PHE A 263 6.69 -36.35 -2.32
C PHE A 263 5.88 -37.52 -1.75
N ILE A 264 4.55 -37.38 -1.70
CA ILE A 264 3.63 -38.42 -1.30
C ILE A 264 3.65 -39.56 -2.35
N PHE A 265 3.62 -39.18 -3.62
CA PHE A 265 3.69 -40.09 -4.74
C PHE A 265 4.99 -40.93 -4.67
N HIS A 266 6.13 -40.29 -4.54
CA HIS A 266 7.42 -40.96 -4.37
C HIS A 266 7.43 -41.88 -3.15
N ARG A 267 6.81 -41.50 -2.04
CA ARG A 267 6.74 -42.32 -0.83
C ARG A 267 5.90 -43.57 -1.06
N LEU A 268 4.76 -43.45 -1.73
CA LEU A 268 3.86 -44.59 -2.02
C LEU A 268 4.53 -45.60 -2.96
N PHE A 269 5.21 -45.14 -4.02
CA PHE A 269 5.93 -45.98 -4.96
C PHE A 269 7.14 -46.68 -4.36
N ASN A 270 7.82 -46.10 -3.39
CA ASN A 270 8.99 -46.63 -2.71
C ASN A 270 8.66 -47.21 -1.32
N SER A 271 7.39 -47.49 -1.07
CA SER A 271 6.95 -48.18 0.16
C SER A 271 7.32 -49.66 0.16
N SER A 272 7.30 -50.28 1.33
CA SER A 272 7.56 -51.72 1.47
C SER A 272 6.58 -52.56 0.66
N PRO A 273 6.97 -53.78 0.23
CA PRO A 273 6.09 -54.65 -0.53
C PRO A 273 4.72 -54.91 0.15
N VAL A 274 4.71 -54.95 1.47
CA VAL A 274 3.47 -55.12 2.26
C VAL A 274 2.53 -53.92 2.12
N ILE A 275 3.06 -52.69 2.16
CA ILE A 275 2.25 -51.49 1.98
C ILE A 275 1.78 -51.36 0.54
N LYS A 276 2.63 -51.72 -0.43
CA LYS A 276 2.26 -51.75 -1.85
C LYS A 276 1.12 -52.69 -2.14
N SER A 277 1.18 -53.93 -1.64
CA SER A 277 0.10 -54.93 -1.84
C SER A 277 -1.22 -54.45 -1.23
N LYS A 278 -1.18 -53.84 -0.04
CA LYS A 278 -2.40 -53.25 0.56
C LYS A 278 -2.93 -52.05 -0.26
N LEU A 279 -2.03 -51.17 -0.72
CA LEU A 279 -2.39 -50.03 -1.55
C LEU A 279 -3.05 -50.49 -2.86
N GLU A 280 -2.47 -51.49 -3.53
CA GLU A 280 -2.98 -52.07 -4.75
C GLU A 280 -4.37 -52.67 -4.57
N ALA A 281 -4.57 -53.50 -3.50
CA ALA A 281 -5.84 -54.06 -3.16
C ALA A 281 -6.93 -52.99 -2.91
N GLU A 282 -6.62 -51.92 -2.19
CA GLU A 282 -7.58 -50.89 -1.90
C GLU A 282 -7.83 -49.97 -3.11
N ILE A 283 -6.85 -49.70 -3.98
CA ILE A 283 -7.06 -48.97 -5.24
C ILE A 283 -7.95 -49.79 -6.19
N LYS A 284 -7.69 -51.11 -6.34
CA LYS A 284 -8.53 -52.01 -7.16
C LYS A 284 -9.97 -52.03 -6.66
N LYS A 285 -10.16 -52.07 -5.35
CA LYS A 285 -11.49 -52.04 -4.73
C LYS A 285 -12.21 -50.68 -4.93
N PHE A 286 -11.50 -49.56 -4.96
CA PHE A 286 -12.07 -48.24 -5.07
C PHE A 286 -12.28 -47.75 -6.50
N LEU A 287 -11.33 -48.03 -7.42
CA LEU A 287 -11.31 -47.52 -8.79
C LEU A 287 -11.44 -48.58 -9.85
N ASP A 288 -11.37 -49.88 -9.49
CA ASP A 288 -11.24 -51.01 -10.40
C ASP A 288 -10.04 -50.94 -11.36
N LEU A 289 -8.95 -50.34 -10.86
CA LEU A 289 -7.69 -50.12 -11.59
C LEU A 289 -6.52 -50.81 -10.87
N GLU A 290 -5.52 -51.22 -11.67
CA GLU A 290 -4.26 -51.73 -11.12
C GLU A 290 -3.41 -50.55 -10.59
N LEU A 291 -2.43 -50.87 -9.71
CA LEU A 291 -1.53 -49.87 -9.16
C LEU A 291 -0.64 -49.27 -10.25
N SER A 292 -0.89 -48.01 -10.59
CA SER A 292 -0.16 -47.25 -11.58
C SER A 292 -0.02 -45.80 -11.12
N SER A 293 0.77 -45.01 -11.85
CA SER A 293 0.87 -43.58 -11.60
C SER A 293 -0.49 -42.90 -11.75
N ASP A 294 -1.32 -43.32 -12.70
CA ASP A 294 -2.58 -42.66 -12.98
C ASP A 294 -3.67 -43.06 -12.00
N SER A 295 -3.66 -44.35 -11.52
CA SER A 295 -4.57 -44.75 -10.47
C SER A 295 -4.34 -43.99 -9.16
N ILE A 296 -3.08 -43.74 -8.77
CA ILE A 296 -2.75 -42.88 -7.60
C ILE A 296 -3.17 -41.43 -7.82
N LYS A 297 -2.97 -40.88 -9.03
CA LYS A 297 -3.45 -39.53 -9.36
C LYS A 297 -4.98 -39.45 -9.26
N ASN A 298 -5.70 -40.47 -9.66
CA ASN A 298 -7.16 -40.53 -9.52
C ASN A 298 -7.58 -40.53 -8.04
N VAL A 299 -6.88 -41.28 -7.18
CA VAL A 299 -7.09 -41.24 -5.73
C VAL A 299 -6.82 -39.81 -5.19
N PHE A 300 -5.74 -39.19 -5.60
CA PHE A 300 -5.44 -37.79 -5.18
C PHE A 300 -6.52 -36.83 -5.69
N LYS A 301 -7.04 -37.02 -6.90
CA LYS A 301 -8.14 -36.21 -7.43
C LYS A 301 -9.41 -36.40 -6.58
N ALA A 302 -9.75 -37.63 -6.19
CA ALA A 302 -10.88 -37.92 -5.31
C ALA A 302 -10.70 -37.26 -3.93
N ILE A 303 -9.50 -37.30 -3.34
CA ILE A 303 -9.20 -36.59 -2.09
C ILE A 303 -9.37 -35.07 -2.26
N LYS A 304 -8.87 -34.53 -3.37
CA LYS A 304 -8.94 -33.07 -3.65
C LYS A 304 -10.39 -32.60 -3.90
N SER A 305 -11.24 -33.42 -4.54
CA SER A 305 -12.66 -33.12 -4.73
C SER A 305 -13.48 -33.29 -3.44
N GLY A 306 -13.02 -34.10 -2.51
CA GLY A 306 -13.71 -34.38 -1.25
C GLY A 306 -14.64 -35.62 -1.35
N ASP A 307 -14.38 -36.49 -2.32
CA ASP A 307 -15.12 -37.74 -2.48
C ASP A 307 -14.87 -38.68 -1.30
N LYS A 308 -15.85 -39.54 -1.03
CA LYS A 308 -15.69 -40.56 0.02
C LYS A 308 -14.70 -41.62 -0.45
N ILE A 309 -13.64 -41.81 0.30
CA ILE A 309 -12.59 -42.80 0.05
C ILE A 309 -12.68 -43.91 1.10
N PRO A 310 -12.38 -45.16 0.75
CA PRO A 310 -12.32 -46.26 1.70
C PRO A 310 -11.42 -45.93 2.90
N PRO A 311 -11.82 -46.21 4.15
CA PRO A 311 -11.07 -45.85 5.34
C PRO A 311 -9.61 -46.35 5.36
N GLU A 312 -9.38 -47.57 4.90
CA GLU A 312 -8.03 -48.14 4.83
C GLU A 312 -7.15 -47.44 3.79
N LEU A 313 -7.71 -47.10 2.61
CA LEU A 313 -7.01 -46.32 1.60
C LEU A 313 -6.68 -44.90 2.13
N TYR A 314 -7.65 -44.25 2.79
CA TYR A 314 -7.43 -42.94 3.44
C TYR A 314 -6.29 -43.03 4.46
N LYS A 315 -6.26 -44.07 5.31
CA LYS A 315 -5.22 -44.28 6.30
C LYS A 315 -3.85 -44.46 5.66
N ILE A 316 -3.71 -45.25 4.60
CA ILE A 316 -2.44 -45.43 3.88
C ILE A 316 -1.95 -44.12 3.31
N ILE A 317 -2.82 -43.33 2.69
CA ILE A 317 -2.47 -42.02 2.13
C ILE A 317 -2.12 -41.02 3.26
N PHE A 318 -2.85 -41.04 4.36
CA PHE A 318 -2.59 -40.17 5.53
C PHE A 318 -1.20 -40.47 6.13
N GLU A 319 -0.86 -41.73 6.41
CA GLU A 319 0.43 -42.14 6.91
C GLU A 319 1.58 -41.83 5.93
N ALA A 320 1.38 -42.04 4.64
CA ALA A 320 2.36 -41.67 3.62
C ALA A 320 2.57 -40.17 3.55
N THR A 321 1.50 -39.39 3.73
CA THR A 321 1.56 -37.92 3.75
C THR A 321 2.28 -37.42 4.99
N GLU A 322 2.01 -37.98 6.17
CA GLU A 322 2.67 -37.64 7.42
C GLU A 322 4.20 -37.81 7.31
N VAL A 323 4.64 -38.95 6.75
CA VAL A 323 6.06 -39.18 6.48
C VAL A 323 6.62 -38.22 5.44
N ALA A 324 5.85 -37.90 4.39
CA ALA A 324 6.27 -36.99 3.30
C ALA A 324 6.47 -35.55 3.79
N ILE A 325 5.69 -35.08 4.77
CA ILE A 325 5.81 -33.73 5.34
C ILE A 325 6.85 -33.63 6.45
N MET A 326 7.30 -34.75 7.01
CA MET A 326 8.28 -34.81 8.09
C MET A 326 9.55 -34.08 7.70
N ASN A 327 10.07 -33.26 8.61
CA ASN A 327 11.24 -32.40 8.39
C ASN A 327 11.15 -31.37 7.24
N ARG A 328 9.96 -31.10 6.75
CA ARG A 328 9.73 -30.04 5.77
C ARG A 328 9.11 -28.81 6.43
N VAL A 329 9.27 -27.66 5.77
CA VAL A 329 8.67 -26.41 6.20
C VAL A 329 7.80 -25.84 5.07
N VAL A 330 6.74 -25.16 5.45
CA VAL A 330 5.83 -24.45 4.56
C VAL A 330 5.81 -22.98 4.89
N LEU A 331 5.55 -22.15 3.88
CA LEU A 331 5.24 -20.74 4.06
C LEU A 331 3.73 -20.55 4.11
N ALA A 332 3.25 -19.79 5.08
CA ALA A 332 1.86 -19.40 5.17
C ALA A 332 1.73 -17.88 5.12
N LYS A 333 0.70 -17.39 4.44
CA LYS A 333 0.37 -15.96 4.36
C LYS A 333 -1.13 -15.72 4.44
N ARG A 334 -1.52 -14.58 5.04
CA ARG A 334 -2.87 -14.03 4.95
C ARG A 334 -2.86 -12.76 4.11
N ASP A 335 -3.80 -12.63 3.20
CA ASP A 335 -3.99 -11.38 2.44
C ASP A 335 -4.97 -10.45 3.19
N PRO A 336 -4.68 -9.12 3.23
CA PRO A 336 -3.53 -8.44 2.62
C PRO A 336 -2.23 -8.59 3.43
N VAL A 337 -1.10 -8.75 2.70
CA VAL A 337 0.24 -8.76 3.30
C VAL A 337 0.65 -7.33 3.62
N LEU A 338 0.49 -6.92 4.87
CA LEU A 338 0.76 -5.53 5.29
C LEU A 338 2.21 -5.33 5.73
N HIS A 339 2.88 -6.36 6.22
CA HIS A 339 4.27 -6.31 6.68
C HIS A 339 5.00 -7.63 6.43
N ALA A 340 6.32 -7.62 6.54
CA ALA A 340 7.16 -8.79 6.25
C ALA A 340 6.78 -10.04 7.07
N LYS A 341 6.30 -9.87 8.29
CA LYS A 341 5.90 -10.99 9.17
C LYS A 341 4.49 -11.55 8.87
N SER A 342 3.76 -10.97 7.92
CA SER A 342 2.51 -11.56 7.40
C SER A 342 2.77 -12.76 6.46
N VAL A 343 4.03 -13.05 6.13
CA VAL A 343 4.49 -14.27 5.45
C VAL A 343 5.48 -14.97 6.37
N ARG A 344 5.15 -16.16 6.84
CA ARG A 344 5.96 -16.89 7.85
C ARG A 344 6.09 -18.35 7.49
N ALA A 345 7.16 -18.95 8.05
CA ALA A 345 7.43 -20.36 7.92
C ALA A 345 6.90 -21.15 9.12
N PHE A 346 6.43 -22.35 8.85
CA PHE A 346 5.87 -23.27 9.83
C PHE A 346 6.28 -24.70 9.54
N THR A 347 6.38 -25.51 10.59
CA THR A 347 6.39 -26.96 10.48
C THR A 347 4.95 -27.43 10.27
N PRO A 348 4.63 -28.11 9.15
CA PRO A 348 3.29 -28.62 8.92
C PRO A 348 3.01 -29.83 9.81
N ILE A 349 1.82 -29.85 10.42
CA ILE A 349 1.28 -30.97 11.17
C ILE A 349 0.02 -31.41 10.44
N LEU A 350 -0.07 -32.72 10.10
CA LEU A 350 -1.25 -33.22 9.43
C LEU A 350 -2.41 -33.32 10.43
N ILE A 351 -3.57 -32.82 10.01
CA ILE A 351 -4.78 -32.79 10.83
C ILE A 351 -5.98 -33.33 10.04
N GLU A 352 -6.98 -33.78 10.76
CA GLU A 352 -8.27 -34.11 10.19
C GLU A 352 -9.09 -32.86 9.88
N GLY A 353 -10.08 -32.99 8.97
CA GLY A 353 -10.96 -31.90 8.58
C GLY A 353 -10.53 -31.19 7.28
N ASN A 354 -11.07 -29.98 7.06
CA ASN A 354 -10.91 -29.23 5.80
C ASN A 354 -10.29 -27.83 5.98
N THR A 355 -9.95 -27.44 7.19
CA THR A 355 -9.46 -26.11 7.53
C THR A 355 -7.99 -26.12 7.90
N ILE A 356 -7.30 -25.01 7.67
CA ILE A 356 -5.96 -24.78 8.21
C ILE A 356 -6.11 -24.42 9.68
N GLN A 357 -5.32 -25.03 10.55
CA GLN A 357 -5.28 -24.64 11.96
C GLN A 357 -4.02 -23.82 12.26
N ILE A 358 -4.20 -22.70 12.95
CA ILE A 358 -3.11 -21.86 13.42
C ILE A 358 -3.12 -21.75 14.94
N CYS A 359 -1.93 -21.67 15.54
CA CYS A 359 -1.78 -21.41 16.96
C CYS A 359 -2.46 -20.07 17.31
N THR A 360 -3.25 -20.04 18.38
CA THR A 360 -4.00 -18.84 18.82
C THR A 360 -3.10 -17.63 19.11
N LEU A 361 -1.85 -17.86 19.49
CA LEU A 361 -0.85 -16.81 19.68
C LEU A 361 -0.46 -16.10 18.36
N GLN A 362 -0.65 -16.75 17.21
CA GLN A 362 -0.28 -16.21 15.89
C GLN A 362 -1.30 -15.27 15.27
N VAL A 363 -2.52 -15.28 15.75
CA VAL A 363 -3.67 -14.57 15.17
C VAL A 363 -3.40 -13.08 14.98
N ALA A 364 -2.82 -12.44 16.01
CA ALA A 364 -2.47 -11.03 15.96
C ALA A 364 -1.37 -10.71 14.91
N GLY A 365 -0.37 -11.60 14.76
CA GLY A 365 0.72 -11.42 13.79
C GLY A 365 0.27 -11.47 12.34
N PHE A 366 -0.81 -12.22 12.03
CA PHE A 366 -1.44 -12.26 10.72
C PHE A 366 -2.57 -11.24 10.55
N ASN A 367 -2.91 -10.49 11.60
CA ASN A 367 -4.12 -9.67 11.65
C ASN A 367 -5.35 -10.48 11.20
N ALA A 368 -5.42 -11.74 11.67
CA ALA A 368 -6.45 -12.72 11.33
C ALA A 368 -7.52 -12.77 12.42
N ASP A 369 -8.68 -13.25 12.03
CA ASP A 369 -9.72 -13.74 12.93
C ASP A 369 -10.35 -15.02 12.36
N PHE A 370 -11.33 -15.59 13.03
CA PHE A 370 -11.94 -16.85 12.66
C PHE A 370 -13.38 -16.68 12.16
N ASP A 371 -13.66 -15.54 11.51
CA ASP A 371 -14.96 -15.20 10.92
C ASP A 371 -15.14 -15.66 9.46
N GLY A 372 -14.21 -16.48 8.95
CA GLY A 372 -14.15 -16.94 7.57
C GLY A 372 -12.86 -16.55 6.84
N ASP A 373 -11.90 -15.98 7.55
CA ASP A 373 -10.58 -15.69 7.01
C ASP A 373 -9.95 -16.92 6.36
N THR A 374 -9.19 -16.70 5.30
CA THR A 374 -8.46 -17.74 4.59
C THR A 374 -6.97 -17.44 4.58
N MET A 375 -6.15 -18.49 4.63
CA MET A 375 -4.69 -18.40 4.46
C MET A 375 -4.25 -19.20 3.24
N ALA A 376 -3.22 -18.70 2.57
CA ALA A 376 -2.51 -19.41 1.52
C ALA A 376 -1.26 -20.08 2.09
N VAL A 377 -1.02 -21.32 1.69
CA VAL A 377 0.16 -22.12 2.09
C VAL A 377 0.95 -22.48 0.85
N PHE A 378 2.26 -22.39 0.90
CA PHE A 378 3.20 -22.71 -0.17
C PHE A 378 4.33 -23.58 0.36
N HIS A 379 4.71 -24.61 -0.40
CA HIS A 379 5.83 -25.49 -0.10
C HIS A 379 7.04 -25.13 -0.96
N PRO A 380 8.13 -24.60 -0.40
CA PRO A 380 9.40 -24.44 -1.11
C PRO A 380 10.00 -25.83 -1.41
N ILE A 381 10.31 -26.12 -2.66
CA ILE A 381 10.64 -27.48 -3.09
C ILE A 381 12.10 -27.82 -2.89
N THR A 382 13.02 -26.86 -3.22
CA THR A 382 14.46 -27.14 -3.21
C THR A 382 15.02 -27.17 -1.78
N ASN A 383 16.11 -27.92 -1.59
CA ASN A 383 16.75 -28.02 -0.29
C ASN A 383 17.33 -26.66 0.18
N GLU A 384 17.81 -25.85 -0.74
CA GLU A 384 18.33 -24.50 -0.46
C GLU A 384 17.20 -23.59 0.04
N ALA A 385 16.03 -23.60 -0.66
CA ALA A 385 14.88 -22.83 -0.24
C ALA A 385 14.33 -23.31 1.12
N GLN A 386 14.28 -24.63 1.34
CA GLN A 386 13.89 -25.22 2.65
C GLN A 386 14.81 -24.76 3.78
N ARG A 387 16.12 -24.72 3.53
CA ARG A 387 17.12 -24.25 4.50
C ARG A 387 16.93 -22.76 4.78
N GLU A 388 16.81 -21.95 3.74
CA GLU A 388 16.59 -20.51 3.87
C GLU A 388 15.33 -20.19 4.67
N VAL A 389 14.22 -20.83 4.34
CA VAL A 389 12.93 -20.63 5.02
C VAL A 389 13.03 -21.01 6.49
N ARG A 390 13.70 -22.12 6.82
CA ARG A 390 13.90 -22.59 8.18
C ARG A 390 14.80 -21.65 8.99
N GLU A 391 15.92 -21.24 8.42
CA GLU A 391 16.90 -20.41 9.12
C GLU A 391 16.49 -18.96 9.28
N GLN A 392 15.73 -18.41 8.33
CA GLN A 392 15.44 -16.97 8.26
C GLN A 392 13.98 -16.61 8.56
N MET A 393 13.00 -17.47 8.17
CA MET A 393 11.58 -17.11 8.25
C MET A 393 10.83 -17.79 9.40
N MET A 394 11.41 -18.85 10.00
CA MET A 394 10.85 -19.47 11.21
C MET A 394 11.23 -18.74 12.50
N ARG A 395 12.25 -17.91 12.49
CA ARG A 395 12.70 -17.20 13.68
C ARG A 395 11.62 -16.25 14.21
N LEU A 396 11.49 -16.22 15.52
CA LEU A 396 10.61 -15.33 16.26
C LEU A 396 11.20 -13.94 16.44
N GLU A 397 12.19 -13.55 15.65
CA GLU A 397 12.80 -12.24 15.78
C GLU A 397 11.71 -11.19 15.95
N THR A 398 11.76 -10.51 17.08
CA THR A 398 11.01 -9.29 17.32
C THR A 398 11.38 -8.35 16.18
N GLY A 399 10.43 -8.13 15.31
CA GLY A 399 10.71 -7.44 14.06
C GLY A 399 11.28 -6.07 14.34
N GLU A 400 12.10 -5.71 13.54
CA GLU A 400 12.83 -4.52 13.28
C GLU A 400 11.98 -3.31 13.02
N THR A 401 10.76 -3.53 12.64
CA THR A 401 9.73 -2.54 12.63
C THR A 401 9.16 -2.52 14.02
N SER A 402 9.91 -1.95 14.86
CA SER A 402 9.66 -1.70 16.25
C SER A 402 8.62 -2.55 16.96
N ARG A 403 7.69 -3.26 16.32
CA ARG A 403 6.62 -4.01 17.01
C ARG A 403 5.71 -4.83 16.09
N ALA A 404 6.16 -5.31 14.94
CA ALA A 404 5.45 -6.41 14.30
C ALA A 404 5.66 -7.67 15.16
N VAL A 405 4.89 -7.78 16.21
CA VAL A 405 4.91 -8.92 17.11
C VAL A 405 4.51 -10.13 16.29
N THR A 406 5.36 -11.13 16.27
CA THR A 406 5.08 -12.37 15.53
C THR A 406 3.99 -13.20 16.19
N PHE A 407 3.79 -13.01 17.50
CA PHE A 407 2.72 -13.61 18.29
C PHE A 407 2.41 -12.74 19.50
N GLU A 408 1.20 -12.82 20.03
CA GLU A 408 0.72 -12.05 21.18
C GLU A 408 -0.19 -12.91 22.07
N ILE A 409 -0.14 -12.64 23.36
CA ILE A 409 -1.20 -13.04 24.31
C ILE A 409 -2.37 -12.08 24.13
N THR A 410 -3.55 -12.59 23.81
CA THR A 410 -4.75 -11.78 23.49
C THR A 410 -6.02 -12.44 24.04
N LYS A 411 -7.13 -11.67 24.07
CA LYS A 411 -8.48 -12.17 24.39
C LYS A 411 -8.54 -12.92 25.72
N GLU A 412 -9.10 -14.13 25.73
CA GLU A 412 -9.32 -14.96 26.91
C GLU A 412 -8.00 -15.27 27.65
N MET A 413 -6.89 -15.40 26.92
CA MET A 413 -5.57 -15.60 27.56
C MET A 413 -5.20 -14.41 28.44
N CYS A 414 -5.51 -13.16 28.01
CA CYS A 414 -5.25 -11.97 28.83
C CYS A 414 -6.13 -11.94 30.06
N VAL A 415 -7.42 -12.24 29.94
CA VAL A 415 -8.36 -12.28 31.07
C VAL A 415 -7.89 -13.25 32.12
N GLY A 416 -7.57 -14.49 31.72
CA GLY A 416 -7.12 -15.51 32.67
C GLY A 416 -5.84 -15.12 33.39
N LEU A 417 -4.85 -14.54 32.70
CA LEU A 417 -3.62 -14.07 33.34
C LEU A 417 -3.85 -12.85 34.25
N PHE A 418 -4.76 -11.95 33.87
CA PHE A 418 -5.14 -10.81 34.68
C PHE A 418 -5.79 -11.24 35.99
N MET A 419 -6.83 -12.08 35.89
CA MET A 419 -7.54 -12.60 37.05
C MET A 419 -6.61 -13.43 37.97
N LEU A 420 -5.74 -14.26 37.36
CA LEU A 420 -4.75 -15.05 38.08
C LEU A 420 -3.82 -14.18 38.93
N THR A 421 -3.45 -13.00 38.48
CA THR A 421 -2.46 -12.12 39.13
C THR A 421 -3.08 -10.96 39.92
N LYS A 422 -4.42 -10.87 39.97
CA LYS A 422 -5.15 -9.84 40.73
C LYS A 422 -4.81 -9.93 42.23
N ASN A 423 -4.67 -8.78 42.87
CA ASN A 423 -4.33 -8.73 44.31
C ASN A 423 -5.61 -8.79 45.13
N ILE A 424 -6.04 -10.00 45.46
CA ILE A 424 -7.11 -10.24 46.44
C ILE A 424 -6.45 -10.77 47.72
N LYS A 425 -6.54 -10.02 48.78
CA LYS A 425 -5.97 -10.41 50.08
C LYS A 425 -6.87 -11.44 50.77
N LYS A 426 -6.33 -12.58 51.16
CA LYS A 426 -6.96 -13.56 52.03
C LYS A 426 -6.25 -13.56 53.36
N PRO A 427 -7.00 -13.65 54.48
CA PRO A 427 -6.44 -13.65 55.83
C PRO A 427 -5.87 -15.07 56.19
N GLN A 428 -4.86 -15.49 55.50
CA GLN A 428 -4.19 -16.80 55.71
C GLN A 428 -2.68 -16.63 55.77
N SER A 429 -2.00 -17.42 56.55
CA SER A 429 -0.54 -17.46 56.62
C SER A 429 0.03 -18.08 55.34
N PRO A 430 1.14 -17.51 54.79
CA PRO A 430 1.74 -18.02 53.57
C PRO A 430 2.24 -19.46 53.68
N ILE A 431 1.82 -20.33 52.77
CA ILE A 431 2.23 -21.76 52.70
C ILE A 431 3.41 -21.86 51.75
N ALA A 432 4.45 -22.63 52.10
CA ALA A 432 5.55 -22.90 51.18
C ALA A 432 5.06 -23.84 50.07
N VAL A 433 5.35 -23.49 48.81
CA VAL A 433 4.92 -24.28 47.63
C VAL A 433 6.05 -24.51 46.67
N THR A 434 6.02 -25.67 46.01
CA THR A 434 6.92 -26.08 44.94
C THR A 434 6.23 -26.04 43.59
N ASP A 435 6.95 -26.20 42.48
CA ASP A 435 6.37 -26.21 41.14
C ASP A 435 5.30 -27.31 40.96
N LYS A 436 5.39 -28.44 41.67
CA LYS A 436 4.37 -29.52 41.63
C LYS A 436 3.04 -29.11 42.28
N ASP A 437 3.11 -28.33 43.37
CA ASP A 437 1.93 -27.88 44.11
C ASP A 437 1.11 -26.89 43.30
N LEU A 438 1.72 -26.20 42.29
CA LEU A 438 1.08 -25.20 41.44
C LEU A 438 0.09 -25.81 40.45
N GLU A 439 0.23 -27.06 40.05
CA GLU A 439 -0.58 -27.72 39.06
C GLU A 439 -1.99 -28.09 39.55
N THR A 440 -2.12 -28.34 40.86
CA THR A 440 -3.34 -28.91 41.48
C THR A 440 -4.33 -27.87 41.98
N THR A 441 -3.93 -26.62 42.07
CA THR A 441 -4.74 -25.56 42.73
C THR A 441 -5.58 -24.77 41.76
N ASN A 442 -6.87 -24.59 42.09
CA ASN A 442 -7.83 -23.72 41.35
C ASN A 442 -8.05 -22.34 42.00
N ASP A 443 -7.57 -22.12 43.24
CA ASP A 443 -7.68 -20.83 43.92
C ASP A 443 -6.35 -20.05 43.84
N PRO A 444 -6.30 -18.99 43.00
CA PRO A 444 -5.07 -18.23 42.77
C PRO A 444 -4.73 -17.23 43.89
N TYR A 445 -5.62 -17.01 44.84
CA TYR A 445 -5.49 -15.93 45.82
C TYR A 445 -4.89 -16.36 47.16
N ILE A 446 -4.57 -17.63 47.32
CA ILE A 446 -3.94 -18.15 48.52
C ILE A 446 -2.54 -17.55 48.69
N PRO A 447 -2.18 -17.00 49.88
CA PRO A 447 -0.83 -16.54 50.14
C PRO A 447 0.17 -17.70 50.18
N VAL A 448 1.29 -17.56 49.48
CA VAL A 448 2.32 -18.62 49.38
C VAL A 448 3.74 -18.03 49.45
N LYS A 449 4.68 -18.88 49.87
CA LYS A 449 6.12 -18.63 49.71
C LYS A 449 6.64 -19.42 48.53
N TYR A 450 7.03 -18.73 47.45
CA TYR A 450 7.54 -19.35 46.21
C TYR A 450 8.85 -18.68 45.78
N ARG A 451 9.88 -19.47 45.49
CA ARG A 451 11.22 -18.98 45.08
C ARG A 451 11.76 -17.88 46.03
N GLY A 452 11.55 -18.04 47.36
CA GLY A 452 12.02 -17.11 48.39
C GLY A 452 11.19 -15.82 48.54
N GLN A 453 10.10 -15.69 47.80
CA GLN A 453 9.20 -14.52 47.88
C GLN A 453 7.82 -14.87 48.43
N THR A 454 7.28 -14.01 49.30
CA THR A 454 5.89 -14.10 49.76
C THR A 454 4.99 -13.45 48.70
N THR A 455 4.06 -14.21 48.13
CA THR A 455 3.20 -13.81 47.01
C THR A 455 1.85 -14.51 47.06
N THR A 456 1.06 -14.46 46.01
CA THR A 456 -0.14 -15.26 45.84
C THR A 456 0.15 -16.47 44.96
N MET A 457 -0.65 -17.53 45.16
CA MET A 457 -0.59 -18.75 44.34
C MET A 457 -0.63 -18.45 42.85
N GLY A 458 -1.52 -17.55 42.43
CA GLY A 458 -1.66 -17.17 41.02
C GLY A 458 -0.41 -16.51 40.43
N LYS A 459 0.26 -15.65 41.17
CA LYS A 459 1.54 -15.08 40.76
C LYS A 459 2.66 -16.12 40.74
N ALA A 460 2.65 -17.09 41.65
CA ALA A 460 3.57 -18.23 41.61
C ALA A 460 3.36 -19.06 40.33
N ILE A 461 2.10 -19.40 39.99
CA ILE A 461 1.72 -20.09 38.75
C ILE A 461 2.16 -19.32 37.52
N PHE A 462 1.96 -18.00 37.48
CA PHE A 462 2.43 -17.17 36.36
C PHE A 462 3.95 -17.23 36.20
N ASN A 463 4.69 -17.10 37.29
CA ASN A 463 6.16 -17.13 37.27
C ASN A 463 6.76 -18.53 37.04
N SER A 464 6.01 -19.61 37.23
CA SER A 464 6.49 -20.97 36.94
C SER A 464 6.69 -21.20 35.44
N ALA A 465 5.98 -20.48 34.59
CA ALA A 465 6.15 -20.55 33.14
C ALA A 465 7.49 -19.99 32.64
N PHE A 466 8.18 -19.21 33.48
CA PHE A 466 9.47 -18.63 33.13
C PHE A 466 10.64 -19.46 33.70
N PRO A 467 11.82 -19.41 33.06
CA PRO A 467 13.01 -20.00 33.63
C PRO A 467 13.29 -19.48 35.05
N ALA A 468 13.85 -20.31 35.90
CA ALA A 468 14.14 -19.98 37.32
C ALA A 468 15.04 -18.73 37.47
N SER A 469 15.91 -18.48 36.51
CA SER A 469 16.80 -17.31 36.44
C SER A 469 16.12 -16.02 35.91
N PHE A 470 14.82 -16.09 35.54
CA PHE A 470 14.07 -14.89 35.14
C PHE A 470 13.63 -14.10 36.39
N PRO A 471 13.71 -12.75 36.39
CA PRO A 471 13.26 -11.96 37.53
C PRO A 471 11.80 -12.22 37.87
N PHE A 472 11.51 -12.38 39.18
CA PHE A 472 10.13 -12.58 39.63
C PHE A 472 9.23 -11.37 39.30
N ILE A 473 8.07 -11.64 38.71
CA ILE A 473 7.09 -10.62 38.31
C ILE A 473 5.96 -10.61 39.38
N GLY A 474 5.94 -9.55 40.18
CA GLY A 474 4.93 -9.36 41.25
C GLY A 474 3.79 -8.42 40.88
N SER A 475 3.85 -7.73 39.73
CA SER A 475 2.82 -6.78 39.25
C SER A 475 1.61 -7.50 38.67
N LEU A 476 0.50 -6.77 38.59
CA LEU A 476 -0.70 -7.21 37.87
C LEU A 476 -0.39 -7.36 36.37
N ILE A 477 -0.84 -8.45 35.78
CA ILE A 477 -0.58 -8.76 34.37
C ILE A 477 -1.74 -8.32 33.49
N THR A 478 -1.45 -7.42 32.57
CA THR A 478 -2.35 -6.95 31.51
C THR A 478 -1.82 -7.39 30.14
N LYS A 479 -2.62 -7.26 29.08
CA LYS A 479 -2.16 -7.48 27.70
C LYS A 479 -0.86 -6.73 27.40
N LYS A 480 -0.76 -5.47 27.84
CA LYS A 480 0.42 -4.64 27.59
C LYS A 480 1.64 -5.18 28.32
N THR A 481 1.50 -5.50 29.60
CA THR A 481 2.63 -5.97 30.44
C THR A 481 3.13 -7.32 29.96
N VAL A 482 2.27 -8.30 29.71
CA VAL A 482 2.71 -9.65 29.27
C VAL A 482 3.38 -9.61 27.90
N ASN A 483 2.87 -8.82 26.95
CA ASN A 483 3.46 -8.75 25.62
C ASN A 483 4.81 -8.00 25.61
N GLN A 484 5.06 -7.10 26.58
CA GLN A 484 6.38 -6.47 26.78
C GLN A 484 7.45 -7.46 27.25
N LEU A 485 7.07 -8.60 27.83
CA LEU A 485 8.00 -9.65 28.25
C LEU A 485 8.53 -10.48 27.07
N ILE A 486 7.79 -10.56 25.96
CA ILE A 486 8.17 -11.36 24.79
C ILE A 486 9.58 -11.03 24.29
N PRO A 487 9.89 -9.77 23.94
CA PRO A 487 11.23 -9.41 23.47
C PRO A 487 12.32 -9.63 24.53
N LEU A 488 11.99 -9.50 25.81
CA LEU A 488 12.95 -9.71 26.89
C LEU A 488 13.34 -11.19 27.01
N VAL A 489 12.35 -12.09 26.91
CA VAL A 489 12.58 -13.54 26.96
C VAL A 489 13.36 -13.99 25.72
N ILE A 490 12.97 -13.54 24.51
CA ILE A 490 13.69 -13.88 23.27
C ILE A 490 15.16 -13.43 23.36
N LYS A 491 15.41 -12.19 23.80
CA LYS A 491 16.75 -11.63 23.89
C LYS A 491 17.65 -12.39 24.89
N LYS A 492 17.08 -12.82 26.00
CA LYS A 492 17.85 -13.44 27.09
C LYS A 492 18.00 -14.96 26.94
N TYR A 493 16.96 -15.63 26.42
CA TYR A 493 16.88 -17.11 26.43
C TYR A 493 16.66 -17.72 25.04
N GLY A 494 16.50 -16.93 24.00
CA GLY A 494 16.28 -17.37 22.63
C GLY A 494 14.84 -17.76 22.30
N ASP A 495 14.63 -18.09 21.02
CA ASP A 495 13.29 -18.35 20.46
C ASP A 495 12.61 -19.59 21.05
N GLU A 496 13.36 -20.66 21.26
CA GLU A 496 12.81 -21.93 21.75
C GLU A 496 12.23 -21.78 23.18
N GLN A 497 12.96 -21.13 24.08
CA GLN A 497 12.48 -20.86 25.41
C GLN A 497 11.29 -19.86 25.41
N ALA A 498 11.29 -18.88 24.52
CA ALA A 498 10.16 -17.98 24.37
C ALA A 498 8.89 -18.74 23.93
N ILE A 499 9.01 -19.65 22.95
CA ILE A 499 7.89 -20.50 22.53
C ILE A 499 7.35 -21.32 23.72
N LYS A 500 8.22 -21.97 24.47
CA LYS A 500 7.83 -22.78 25.66
C LYS A 500 7.10 -21.91 26.69
N THR A 501 7.69 -20.78 27.06
CA THR A 501 7.13 -19.85 28.05
C THR A 501 5.76 -19.31 27.66
N PHE A 502 5.63 -18.74 26.46
CA PHE A 502 4.37 -18.11 26.05
C PHE A 502 3.29 -19.13 25.67
N SER A 503 3.65 -20.33 25.20
CA SER A 503 2.70 -21.42 25.05
C SER A 503 2.16 -21.92 26.40
N ALA A 504 3.01 -21.99 27.43
CA ALA A 504 2.58 -22.31 28.80
C ALA A 504 1.66 -21.21 29.35
N LEU A 505 2.04 -19.93 29.20
CA LEU A 505 1.21 -18.79 29.62
C LEU A 505 -0.14 -18.76 28.91
N ALA A 506 -0.21 -19.10 27.63
CA ALA A 506 -1.47 -19.20 26.90
C ALA A 506 -2.39 -20.28 27.50
N LYS A 507 -1.84 -21.47 27.78
CA LYS A 507 -2.60 -22.55 28.41
C LYS A 507 -3.09 -22.17 29.82
N ILE A 508 -2.21 -21.53 30.62
CA ILE A 508 -2.57 -21.01 31.94
C ILE A 508 -3.68 -19.97 31.81
N GLY A 509 -3.55 -19.04 30.85
CA GLY A 509 -4.56 -18.02 30.58
C GLY A 509 -5.91 -18.63 30.21
N PHE A 510 -5.98 -19.59 29.31
CA PHE A 510 -7.22 -20.29 28.96
C PHE A 510 -7.80 -21.04 30.16
N LYS A 511 -6.98 -21.77 30.93
CA LYS A 511 -7.44 -22.48 32.16
C LYS A 511 -8.11 -21.49 33.12
N PHE A 512 -7.43 -20.42 33.48
CA PHE A 512 -7.93 -19.49 34.49
C PHE A 512 -9.00 -18.53 33.99
N SER A 513 -9.10 -18.25 32.69
CA SER A 513 -10.26 -17.55 32.14
C SER A 513 -11.55 -18.38 32.27
N THR A 514 -11.44 -19.72 32.19
CA THR A 514 -12.56 -20.64 32.39
C THR A 514 -12.89 -20.81 33.87
N VAL A 515 -11.89 -20.99 34.72
CA VAL A 515 -12.08 -21.26 36.17
C VAL A 515 -12.60 -20.03 36.90
N LEU A 516 -12.06 -18.83 36.61
CA LEU A 516 -12.38 -17.58 37.28
C LEU A 516 -13.49 -16.79 36.59
N SER A 517 -13.74 -17.05 35.31
CA SER A 517 -14.88 -16.70 34.48
C SER A 517 -15.52 -15.33 34.79
N PRO A 518 -14.86 -14.18 34.60
CA PRO A 518 -15.49 -12.89 34.84
C PRO A 518 -16.65 -12.67 33.87
N SER A 519 -17.79 -12.24 34.40
CA SER A 519 -19.03 -12.08 33.65
C SER A 519 -19.59 -10.67 33.81
N ILE A 520 -20.31 -10.21 32.80
CA ILE A 520 -21.05 -8.95 32.86
C ILE A 520 -22.43 -9.23 33.48
N THR A 521 -22.80 -8.46 34.48
CA THR A 521 -24.10 -8.56 35.19
C THR A 521 -24.99 -7.38 34.84
N LEU A 522 -26.26 -7.50 35.16
CA LEU A 522 -27.24 -6.38 35.05
C LEU A 522 -26.88 -5.22 35.97
N ASP A 523 -26.23 -5.49 37.11
CA ASP A 523 -25.77 -4.44 38.02
C ASP A 523 -24.65 -3.58 37.43
N ASP A 524 -23.82 -4.16 36.57
CA ASP A 524 -22.77 -3.40 35.85
C ASP A 524 -23.34 -2.34 34.89
N ILE A 525 -24.62 -2.43 34.54
CA ILE A 525 -25.31 -1.50 33.64
C ILE A 525 -25.89 -0.29 34.40
N GLN A 526 -26.05 -0.37 35.71
CA GLN A 526 -26.60 0.72 36.51
C GLN A 526 -25.55 1.83 36.70
N LEU A 527 -25.99 3.07 36.49
CA LEU A 527 -25.14 4.24 36.63
C LEU A 527 -25.40 4.96 37.97
N PRO A 528 -24.35 5.45 38.63
CA PRO A 528 -24.52 6.27 39.83
C PRO A 528 -25.14 7.63 39.48
N SER A 529 -25.90 8.21 40.42
CA SER A 529 -26.60 9.50 40.27
C SER A 529 -25.69 10.64 39.78
N ALA A 530 -24.46 10.68 40.26
CA ALA A 530 -23.49 11.69 39.86
C ALA A 530 -23.14 11.64 38.37
N ILE A 531 -23.15 10.46 37.72
CA ILE A 531 -22.97 10.35 36.26
C ILE A 531 -24.24 10.78 35.53
N LEU A 532 -25.43 10.44 36.08
CA LEU A 532 -26.70 10.84 35.50
C LEU A 532 -26.89 12.37 35.50
N GLU A 533 -26.47 13.05 36.57
CA GLU A 533 -26.48 14.53 36.64
C GLU A 533 -25.57 15.17 35.57
N LEU A 534 -24.39 14.62 35.36
CA LEU A 534 -23.50 15.10 34.31
C LEU A 534 -24.04 14.82 32.91
N LYS A 535 -24.74 13.69 32.75
CA LYS A 535 -25.38 13.30 31.50
C LYS A 535 -26.46 14.29 31.09
N GLU A 536 -27.27 14.80 32.05
CA GLU A 536 -28.28 15.84 31.78
C GLU A 536 -27.64 17.13 31.19
N LYS A 537 -26.46 17.50 31.67
CA LYS A 537 -25.73 18.67 31.17
C LYS A 537 -25.26 18.55 29.70
N LEU A 538 -25.18 17.33 29.13
CA LEU A 538 -24.85 17.13 27.72
C LEU A 538 -25.92 17.71 26.78
N THR A 539 -27.14 17.89 27.24
CA THR A 539 -28.23 18.38 26.38
C THR A 539 -28.03 19.79 25.89
N THR A 540 -27.33 20.61 26.68
CA THR A 540 -27.08 22.04 26.40
C THR A 540 -25.59 22.36 26.17
N ALA A 541 -24.73 21.35 26.24
CA ALA A 541 -23.28 21.50 26.12
C ALA A 541 -22.86 21.72 24.68
N SER A 542 -21.91 22.63 24.47
CA SER A 542 -21.16 22.72 23.23
C SER A 542 -20.34 21.44 22.96
N VAL A 543 -19.79 21.30 21.77
CA VAL A 543 -18.96 20.13 21.42
C VAL A 543 -17.75 19.98 22.34
N GLU A 544 -17.08 21.08 22.66
CA GLU A 544 -15.90 21.14 23.54
C GLU A 544 -16.26 20.79 24.98
N GLU A 545 -17.33 21.43 25.51
CA GLU A 545 -17.84 21.14 26.85
C GLU A 545 -18.34 19.69 26.96
N GLY A 546 -19.03 19.19 25.91
CA GLY A 546 -19.48 17.81 25.83
C GLY A 546 -18.33 16.82 25.87
N ALA A 547 -17.22 17.11 25.17
CA ALA A 547 -16.02 16.28 25.20
C ALA A 547 -15.38 16.23 26.60
N ALA A 548 -15.35 17.36 27.30
CA ALA A 548 -14.84 17.44 28.68
C ALA A 548 -15.72 16.67 29.66
N LEU A 549 -17.05 16.79 29.52
CA LEU A 549 -18.03 16.06 30.33
C LEU A 549 -17.92 14.54 30.11
N LEU A 550 -17.84 14.10 28.85
CA LEU A 550 -17.66 12.67 28.52
C LEU A 550 -16.39 12.09 29.12
N LYS A 551 -15.29 12.85 29.08
CA LYS A 551 -14.02 12.42 29.69
C LYS A 551 -14.09 12.34 31.22
N LYS A 552 -14.85 13.25 31.84
CA LYS A 552 -15.10 13.22 33.30
C LYS A 552 -15.99 12.01 33.68
N MET A 553 -17.07 11.80 32.94
CA MET A 553 -17.96 10.65 33.15
C MET A 553 -17.24 9.32 32.94
N GLN A 554 -16.34 9.24 31.97
CA GLN A 554 -15.52 8.04 31.75
C GLN A 554 -14.64 7.70 32.95
N LYS A 555 -14.00 8.69 33.58
CA LYS A 555 -13.21 8.47 34.80
C LYS A 555 -14.08 7.97 35.95
N MET A 556 -15.28 8.55 36.12
CA MET A 556 -16.21 8.14 37.15
C MET A 556 -16.77 6.74 36.89
N LEU A 557 -17.04 6.39 35.63
CA LEU A 557 -17.50 5.05 35.25
C LEU A 557 -16.42 3.99 35.56
N ILE A 558 -15.17 4.27 35.28
CA ILE A 558 -14.04 3.37 35.58
C ILE A 558 -13.96 3.08 37.07
N GLU A 559 -14.05 4.10 37.89
CA GLU A 559 -14.02 3.95 39.35
C GLU A 559 -15.28 3.22 39.91
N HIS A 560 -16.43 3.50 39.34
CA HIS A 560 -17.68 2.82 39.70
C HIS A 560 -17.66 1.32 39.37
N LEU A 561 -17.16 0.96 38.20
CA LEU A 561 -17.11 -0.43 37.75
C LEU A 561 -15.90 -1.20 38.29
N LYS A 562 -15.07 -0.56 39.09
CA LYS A 562 -13.90 -1.23 39.68
C LYS A 562 -14.34 -2.48 40.45
N ASP A 563 -13.60 -3.56 40.24
CA ASP A 563 -13.89 -4.89 40.82
C ASP A 563 -15.10 -5.63 40.23
N THR A 564 -15.70 -5.15 39.13
CA THR A 564 -16.70 -5.89 38.36
C THR A 564 -16.09 -6.74 37.26
N GLY A 565 -16.86 -7.71 36.75
CA GLY A 565 -16.40 -8.52 35.61
C GLY A 565 -16.18 -7.71 34.35
N LEU A 566 -16.97 -6.66 34.11
CA LEU A 566 -16.80 -5.74 32.98
C LEU A 566 -15.46 -4.98 33.05
N TYR A 567 -15.11 -4.50 34.24
CA TYR A 567 -13.83 -3.85 34.51
C TYR A 567 -12.66 -4.80 34.20
N ASP A 568 -12.74 -6.03 34.72
CA ASP A 568 -11.69 -7.04 34.52
C ASP A 568 -11.49 -7.39 33.03
N LEU A 569 -12.57 -7.49 32.24
CA LEU A 569 -12.52 -7.73 30.81
C LEU A 569 -11.84 -6.58 30.03
N ILE A 570 -12.05 -5.33 30.45
CA ILE A 570 -11.50 -4.16 29.77
C ILE A 570 -10.03 -3.95 30.19
N GLU A 571 -9.74 -3.94 31.49
CA GLU A 571 -8.41 -3.63 32.05
C GLU A 571 -7.40 -4.74 31.77
N SER A 572 -7.82 -5.99 31.65
CA SER A 572 -6.96 -7.07 31.15
C SER A 572 -6.44 -6.80 29.75
N GLY A 573 -7.13 -5.95 28.96
CA GLY A 573 -6.84 -5.68 27.54
C GLY A 573 -7.46 -6.73 26.60
N ALA A 574 -8.37 -7.57 27.08
CA ALA A 574 -9.13 -8.52 26.26
C ALA A 574 -10.19 -7.81 25.41
N ALA A 575 -10.87 -6.81 25.99
CA ALA A 575 -11.80 -5.92 25.29
C ALA A 575 -11.08 -4.69 24.70
N LYS A 576 -11.78 -3.98 23.79
CA LYS A 576 -11.21 -2.85 23.01
C LYS A 576 -11.19 -1.51 23.75
N GLY A 577 -11.16 -1.52 25.08
CA GLY A 577 -11.12 -0.32 25.92
C GLY A 577 -12.50 0.27 26.24
N TRP A 578 -12.52 1.46 26.86
CA TRP A 578 -13.70 2.07 27.49
C TRP A 578 -14.67 2.77 26.50
N GLY A 579 -14.31 2.93 25.23
CA GLY A 579 -15.14 3.65 24.25
C GLY A 579 -16.49 2.98 23.98
N GLN A 580 -16.54 1.66 23.88
CA GLN A 580 -17.81 0.92 23.68
C GLN A 580 -18.67 0.92 24.97
N PRO A 581 -18.12 0.60 26.15
CA PRO A 581 -18.88 0.74 27.40
C PRO A 581 -19.45 2.13 27.62
N MET A 582 -18.72 3.20 27.31
CA MET A 582 -19.25 4.56 27.37
C MET A 582 -20.47 4.76 26.48
N GLN A 583 -20.47 4.26 25.24
CA GLN A 583 -21.60 4.37 24.32
C GLN A 583 -22.78 3.50 24.73
N ILE A 584 -22.51 2.35 25.34
CA ILE A 584 -23.55 1.43 25.78
C ILE A 584 -24.21 1.97 27.05
N LEU A 585 -23.43 2.40 28.03
CA LEU A 585 -23.92 2.70 29.39
C LEU A 585 -24.22 4.20 29.62
N VAL A 586 -23.32 5.09 29.16
CA VAL A 586 -23.35 6.50 29.52
C VAL A 586 -23.99 7.35 28.43
N ALA A 587 -23.36 7.49 27.31
CA ALA A 587 -23.85 8.34 26.22
C ALA A 587 -23.21 7.92 24.89
N LYS A 588 -23.97 8.02 23.79
CA LYS A 588 -23.43 7.81 22.44
C LYS A 588 -22.31 8.82 22.14
N GLY A 589 -22.43 10.04 22.70
CA GLY A 589 -21.41 11.05 22.67
C GLY A 589 -21.34 11.83 21.35
N ILE A 590 -20.15 12.31 21.00
CA ILE A 590 -19.92 13.18 19.86
C ILE A 590 -19.66 12.34 18.62
N ILE A 591 -20.43 12.59 17.56
CA ILE A 591 -20.31 11.92 16.27
C ILE A 591 -20.23 12.93 15.14
N SER A 592 -19.82 12.49 13.97
CA SER A 592 -19.81 13.30 12.75
C SER A 592 -20.76 12.72 11.70
N ASP A 593 -21.35 13.61 10.89
CA ASP A 593 -22.16 13.23 9.73
C ASP A 593 -21.31 12.73 8.54
N VAL A 594 -21.97 12.39 7.43
CA VAL A 594 -21.32 11.88 6.21
C VAL A 594 -20.36 12.90 5.57
N GLU A 595 -20.66 14.18 5.73
CA GLU A 595 -19.88 15.31 5.20
C GLU A 595 -18.66 15.63 6.07
N GLY A 596 -18.62 15.10 7.29
CA GLY A 596 -17.52 15.31 8.24
C GLY A 596 -17.80 16.41 9.28
N ASN A 597 -19.02 17.02 9.26
CA ASN A 597 -19.39 18.00 10.27
C ASN A 597 -19.60 17.30 11.62
N VAL A 598 -19.11 17.92 12.67
CA VAL A 598 -19.30 17.42 14.04
C VAL A 598 -20.71 17.80 14.49
N LEU A 599 -21.46 16.79 14.91
CA LEU A 599 -22.83 16.99 15.41
C LEU A 599 -22.84 17.25 16.93
N ASP A 600 -23.88 17.90 17.43
CA ASP A 600 -24.07 18.09 18.86
C ASP A 600 -24.01 16.77 19.62
N PRO A 601 -23.49 16.76 20.84
CA PRO A 601 -23.38 15.56 21.66
C PRO A 601 -24.71 14.83 21.82
N ILE A 602 -24.72 13.52 21.65
CA ILE A 602 -25.88 12.66 21.89
C ILE A 602 -25.80 12.21 23.33
N LYS A 603 -26.82 12.59 24.09
CA LYS A 603 -26.99 12.26 25.50
C LYS A 603 -27.43 10.80 25.70
N GLY A 604 -28.32 10.30 24.85
CA GLY A 604 -28.82 8.94 24.91
C GLY A 604 -27.73 7.89 24.82
N SER A 605 -27.87 6.82 25.60
CA SER A 605 -27.01 5.62 25.50
C SER A 605 -27.78 4.47 24.86
N TYR A 606 -27.09 3.39 24.52
CA TYR A 606 -27.79 2.20 24.03
C TYR A 606 -28.58 1.47 25.13
N ALA A 607 -28.20 1.62 26.42
CA ALA A 607 -28.95 1.07 27.55
C ALA A 607 -30.25 1.81 27.81
N ASP A 608 -30.27 3.14 27.69
CA ASP A 608 -31.47 3.95 27.86
C ASP A 608 -32.38 3.96 26.63
N GLY A 609 -31.85 3.67 25.47
CA GLY A 609 -32.43 3.96 24.17
C GLY A 609 -32.11 5.36 23.67
N LEU A 610 -32.43 5.61 22.40
CA LEU A 610 -32.22 6.90 21.73
C LEU A 610 -33.56 7.50 21.34
N THR A 611 -33.74 8.81 21.49
CA THR A 611 -34.85 9.53 20.89
C THR A 611 -34.78 9.50 19.38
N ASN A 612 -35.89 9.80 18.68
CA ASN A 612 -35.90 9.81 17.20
C ASN A 612 -34.82 10.72 16.60
N SER A 613 -34.59 11.90 17.16
CA SER A 613 -33.57 12.85 16.74
C SER A 613 -32.15 12.30 16.97
N GLU A 614 -31.89 11.74 18.14
CA GLU A 614 -30.62 11.14 18.49
C GLU A 614 -30.32 9.91 17.64
N TYR A 615 -31.34 9.10 17.36
CA TYR A 615 -31.21 7.96 16.47
C TYR A 615 -30.84 8.40 15.04
N PHE A 616 -31.50 9.46 14.53
CA PHE A 616 -31.17 10.01 13.22
C PHE A 616 -29.71 10.50 13.15
N LYS A 617 -29.27 11.24 14.16
CA LYS A 617 -27.85 11.65 14.28
C LYS A 617 -26.93 10.42 14.33
N ALA A 618 -27.24 9.44 15.18
CA ALA A 618 -26.44 8.21 15.32
C ALA A 618 -26.37 7.39 14.02
N ALA A 619 -27.48 7.31 13.27
CA ALA A 619 -27.53 6.62 11.98
C ALA A 619 -26.65 7.32 10.93
N SER A 620 -26.59 8.65 10.91
CA SER A 620 -25.70 9.42 10.03
C SER A 620 -24.22 9.09 10.31
N GLY A 621 -23.83 9.07 11.59
CA GLY A 621 -22.47 8.68 11.99
C GLY A 621 -22.14 7.22 11.65
N ALA A 622 -23.08 6.30 11.80
CA ALA A 622 -22.89 4.91 11.40
C ALA A 622 -22.70 4.77 9.87
N ARG A 623 -23.50 5.49 9.08
CA ARG A 623 -23.36 5.56 7.61
C ARG A 623 -21.99 6.07 7.22
N LYS A 624 -21.52 7.15 7.86
CA LYS A 624 -20.16 7.65 7.64
C LYS A 624 -19.11 6.58 7.89
N GLY A 625 -19.18 5.89 9.04
CA GLY A 625 -18.23 4.82 9.36
C GLY A 625 -18.18 3.71 8.32
N ILE A 626 -19.30 3.34 7.69
CA ILE A 626 -19.37 2.35 6.62
C ILE A 626 -18.75 2.91 5.33
N ILE A 627 -19.11 4.13 4.93
CA ILE A 627 -18.57 4.80 3.73
C ILE A 627 -17.06 4.96 3.85
N ASP A 628 -16.58 5.50 4.97
CA ASP A 628 -15.15 5.66 5.23
C ASP A 628 -14.41 4.33 5.16
N ARG A 629 -14.97 3.26 5.72
CA ARG A 629 -14.37 1.93 5.62
C ARG A 629 -14.24 1.45 4.19
N VAL A 630 -15.29 1.57 3.38
CA VAL A 630 -15.30 1.06 1.99
C VAL A 630 -14.36 1.87 1.11
N LEU A 631 -14.45 3.20 1.14
CA LEU A 631 -13.67 4.08 0.28
C LEU A 631 -12.21 4.14 0.73
N ASN A 632 -11.96 4.42 1.99
CA ASN A 632 -10.61 4.63 2.50
C ASN A 632 -9.75 3.35 2.51
N THR A 633 -10.36 2.16 2.59
CA THR A 633 -9.61 0.89 2.47
C THR A 633 -9.00 0.74 1.07
N ALA A 634 -9.74 1.13 0.02
CA ALA A 634 -9.24 1.11 -1.34
C ALA A 634 -8.11 2.14 -1.52
N ASP A 635 -8.29 3.34 -0.99
CA ASP A 635 -7.34 4.44 -1.10
C ASP A 635 -6.02 4.16 -0.37
N THR A 636 -6.07 3.56 0.83
CA THR A 636 -4.85 3.16 1.54
C THR A 636 -4.12 2.01 0.87
N GLY A 637 -4.85 1.03 0.32
CA GLY A 637 -4.26 -0.01 -0.48
C GLY A 637 -3.55 0.56 -1.72
N TYR A 638 -4.17 1.54 -2.36
CA TYR A 638 -3.59 2.25 -3.49
C TYR A 638 -2.36 3.07 -3.09
N MET A 639 -2.42 3.81 -1.97
CA MET A 639 -1.28 4.54 -1.41
C MET A 639 -0.11 3.62 -1.09
N SER A 640 -0.36 2.49 -0.41
CA SER A 640 0.69 1.50 -0.10
C SER A 640 1.38 0.98 -1.36
N ARG A 641 0.59 0.75 -2.43
CA ARG A 641 1.15 0.38 -3.73
C ARG A 641 2.01 1.49 -4.32
N GLN A 642 1.58 2.73 -4.29
CA GLN A 642 2.35 3.87 -4.78
C GLN A 642 3.69 4.00 -4.03
N LEU A 643 3.67 3.89 -2.71
CA LEU A 643 4.88 3.89 -1.88
C LEU A 643 5.84 2.76 -2.28
N ALA A 644 5.33 1.55 -2.49
CA ALA A 644 6.16 0.42 -2.94
C ALA A 644 6.85 0.71 -4.29
N TYR A 645 6.13 1.32 -5.24
CA TYR A 645 6.71 1.65 -6.55
C TYR A 645 7.78 2.74 -6.48
N VAL A 646 7.63 3.73 -5.62
CA VAL A 646 8.59 4.84 -5.49
C VAL A 646 9.82 4.44 -4.68
N LEU A 647 9.60 3.66 -3.62
CA LEU A 647 10.66 3.37 -2.64
C LEU A 647 11.46 2.10 -2.96
N ASN A 648 11.00 1.22 -3.85
CA ASN A 648 11.68 -0.05 -4.12
C ASN A 648 13.11 0.07 -4.66
N SER A 649 13.50 1.24 -5.17
CA SER A 649 14.86 1.52 -5.64
C SER A 649 15.82 1.95 -4.51
N VAL A 650 15.31 2.21 -3.29
CA VAL A 650 16.15 2.69 -2.18
C VAL A 650 16.81 1.51 -1.48
N GLU A 651 18.09 1.38 -1.71
CA GLU A 651 18.93 0.34 -1.11
C GLU A 651 19.99 0.96 -0.20
N ILE A 652 20.47 0.16 0.75
CA ILE A 652 21.64 0.48 1.59
C ILE A 652 22.85 -0.23 1.00
N ASP A 653 23.98 0.45 0.94
CA ASP A 653 25.25 -0.20 0.66
C ASP A 653 25.88 -0.68 1.99
N PRO A 654 25.92 -2.00 2.25
CA PRO A 654 26.51 -2.52 3.48
C PRO A 654 28.00 -2.24 3.64
N ARG A 655 28.71 -1.93 2.53
CA ARG A 655 30.14 -1.66 2.50
C ARG A 655 30.45 -0.17 2.75
N LEU A 656 29.52 0.71 2.47
CA LEU A 656 29.68 2.15 2.61
C LEU A 656 29.33 2.59 4.03
N LYS A 657 30.33 2.78 4.86
CA LYS A 657 30.16 3.19 6.25
C LYS A 657 29.58 4.62 6.36
N ASP A 658 30.16 5.58 5.62
CA ASP A 658 29.76 6.99 5.68
C ASP A 658 29.96 7.70 4.34
N CYS A 659 28.97 8.47 3.88
CA CYS A 659 29.06 9.33 2.70
C CYS A 659 29.70 10.69 2.95
N LYS A 660 30.07 10.98 4.21
CA LYS A 660 30.74 12.22 4.67
C LYS A 660 29.93 13.51 4.43
N THR A 661 28.64 13.44 4.19
CA THR A 661 27.80 14.64 4.05
C THR A 661 27.86 15.49 5.33
N LYS A 662 27.91 16.81 5.17
CA LYS A 662 27.82 17.77 6.27
C LYS A 662 26.37 18.18 6.56
N ARG A 663 25.44 17.83 5.65
CA ARG A 663 24.01 18.12 5.79
C ARG A 663 23.38 17.21 6.85
N HIS A 664 22.45 17.75 7.60
CA HIS A 664 21.78 17.08 8.70
C HIS A 664 20.33 17.56 8.84
N LEU A 665 19.49 16.81 9.53
CA LEU A 665 18.21 17.28 10.05
C LEU A 665 18.45 17.94 11.41
N SER A 666 17.99 19.20 11.57
CA SER A 666 18.02 19.88 12.84
C SER A 666 16.68 19.65 13.56
N LEU A 667 16.69 18.84 14.61
CA LEU A 667 15.49 18.36 15.27
C LEU A 667 15.42 18.81 16.73
N ARG A 668 14.30 19.44 17.11
CA ARG A 668 13.96 19.65 18.51
C ARG A 668 13.33 18.38 19.08
N LEU A 669 13.95 17.81 20.11
CA LEU A 669 13.54 16.53 20.65
C LEU A 669 12.22 16.60 21.42
N THR A 670 11.28 15.76 21.05
CA THR A 670 10.09 15.44 21.83
C THR A 670 10.29 14.12 22.58
N ARG A 671 9.48 13.85 23.61
CA ARG A 671 9.53 12.58 24.36
C ARG A 671 9.42 11.36 23.44
N ASP A 672 8.54 11.41 22.45
CA ASP A 672 8.33 10.33 21.50
C ASP A 672 9.52 10.18 20.55
N LEU A 673 10.10 11.27 20.06
CA LEU A 673 11.22 11.24 19.15
C LEU A 673 12.48 10.66 19.81
N ILE A 674 12.75 10.99 21.09
CA ILE A 674 13.87 10.42 21.86
C ILE A 674 13.85 8.89 21.86
N THR A 675 12.69 8.29 22.04
CA THR A 675 12.53 6.82 22.08
C THR A 675 12.75 6.14 20.73
N ARG A 676 12.65 6.88 19.63
CA ARG A 676 12.66 6.36 18.25
C ARG A 676 13.94 6.63 17.47
N LEU A 677 14.90 7.31 18.09
CA LEU A 677 16.22 7.59 17.52
C LEU A 677 17.29 6.59 17.94
N SER A 678 16.91 5.50 18.59
CA SER A 678 17.86 4.45 18.99
C SER A 678 18.57 3.86 17.77
N GLY A 679 19.91 3.82 17.81
CA GLY A 679 20.74 3.31 16.72
C GLY A 679 20.96 4.32 15.56
N ARG A 680 20.57 5.58 15.75
CA ARG A 680 20.84 6.66 14.79
C ARG A 680 22.12 7.43 15.17
N TYR A 681 22.63 8.24 14.27
CA TYR A 681 23.86 8.99 14.46
C TYR A 681 23.60 10.50 14.41
N ILE A 682 24.23 11.24 15.29
CA ILE A 682 24.14 12.71 15.37
C ILE A 682 25.50 13.35 15.12
N ILE A 683 25.48 14.59 14.60
CA ILE A 683 26.65 15.42 14.43
C ILE A 683 26.82 16.29 15.69
N LYS A 684 27.99 16.20 16.33
CA LYS A 684 28.35 17.02 17.47
C LYS A 684 29.69 17.72 17.18
N GLY A 685 29.59 18.99 16.81
CA GLY A 685 30.77 19.74 16.32
C GLY A 685 31.30 19.11 15.02
N SER A 686 32.51 18.60 15.05
CA SER A 686 33.14 17.90 13.91
C SER A 686 33.05 16.37 13.98
N SER A 687 32.50 15.81 15.08
CA SER A 687 32.40 14.36 15.28
C SER A 687 31.01 13.83 15.01
N ILE A 688 30.93 12.53 14.68
CA ILE A 688 29.70 11.80 14.53
C ILE A 688 29.61 10.78 15.66
N GLU A 689 28.54 10.88 16.46
CA GLU A 689 28.32 10.02 17.62
C GLU A 689 26.99 9.26 17.49
N ALA A 690 26.93 8.06 18.08
CA ALA A 690 25.66 7.34 18.18
C ALA A 690 24.73 8.07 19.17
N PHE A 691 23.45 8.18 18.80
CA PHE A 691 22.45 8.81 19.65
C PHE A 691 22.21 7.97 20.91
N ASP A 692 22.35 8.60 22.07
CA ASP A 692 22.09 7.98 23.38
C ASP A 692 20.92 8.70 24.06
N ALA A 693 19.77 8.04 24.12
CA ALA A 693 18.55 8.59 24.71
C ALA A 693 18.71 9.03 26.19
N LYS A 694 19.68 8.47 26.92
CA LYS A 694 19.92 8.84 28.33
C LYS A 694 20.62 10.18 28.49
N LYS A 695 21.28 10.66 27.45
CA LYS A 695 22.05 11.91 27.47
C LYS A 695 21.24 13.12 27.00
N HIS A 696 20.02 12.90 26.51
CA HIS A 696 19.18 13.95 25.91
C HIS A 696 17.85 14.10 26.63
N LYS A 697 17.34 15.33 26.65
CA LYS A 697 16.06 15.71 27.27
C LYS A 697 15.11 16.28 26.22
N THR A 698 13.82 16.29 26.53
CA THR A 698 12.81 16.97 25.73
C THR A 698 13.14 18.45 25.60
N GLY A 699 13.16 18.99 24.39
CA GLY A 699 13.52 20.36 24.09
C GLY A 699 14.95 20.57 23.56
N ASP A 700 15.85 19.59 23.73
CA ASP A 700 17.20 19.65 23.14
C ASP A 700 17.12 19.69 21.61
N VAL A 701 18.04 20.42 20.99
CA VAL A 701 18.20 20.45 19.52
C VAL A 701 19.38 19.57 19.14
N ILE A 702 19.15 18.64 18.22
CA ILE A 702 20.17 17.74 17.70
C ILE A 702 20.31 17.85 16.19
N ASN A 703 21.49 17.56 15.67
CA ASN A 703 21.80 17.48 14.26
C ASN A 703 21.89 16.02 13.83
N LEU A 704 20.79 15.49 13.29
CA LEU A 704 20.65 14.08 12.93
C LEU A 704 21.20 13.78 11.53
N ARG A 705 22.04 12.76 11.39
CA ARG A 705 22.41 12.21 10.08
C ARG A 705 21.19 11.48 9.49
N SER A 706 20.84 11.84 8.26
CA SER A 706 19.57 11.42 7.66
C SER A 706 19.71 10.89 6.24
N PRO A 707 18.90 9.87 5.85
CA PRO A 707 18.71 9.47 4.46
C PRO A 707 18.36 10.62 3.51
N ILE A 708 17.64 11.63 4.00
CA ILE A 708 17.25 12.83 3.20
C ILE A 708 18.46 13.54 2.60
N PHE A 709 19.58 13.55 3.31
CA PHE A 709 20.79 14.24 2.93
C PHE A 709 21.95 13.33 2.55
N CYS A 710 21.73 12.03 2.42
CA CYS A 710 22.78 11.08 2.05
C CYS A 710 23.24 11.32 0.60
N GLU A 711 24.50 11.73 0.39
CA GLU A 711 25.06 12.08 -0.92
C GLU A 711 25.46 10.85 -1.76
N SER A 712 25.28 9.66 -1.27
CA SER A 712 25.57 8.41 -1.98
C SER A 712 24.36 7.89 -2.74
N THR A 713 24.55 7.25 -3.89
CA THR A 713 23.48 6.63 -4.70
C THR A 713 22.69 5.61 -3.88
N LYS A 714 23.37 4.67 -3.24
CA LYS A 714 22.82 3.81 -2.19
C LYS A 714 23.04 4.45 -0.84
N LEU A 715 22.13 4.29 0.10
CA LEU A 715 22.24 4.88 1.42
C LEU A 715 23.45 4.33 2.18
N CYS A 716 24.22 5.20 2.84
CA CYS A 716 25.32 4.77 3.70
C CYS A 716 24.80 4.38 5.10
N HIS A 717 25.58 3.57 5.81
CA HIS A 717 25.26 3.08 7.15
C HIS A 717 25.03 4.23 8.14
N THR A 718 25.88 5.26 8.15
CA THR A 718 25.77 6.37 9.10
C THR A 718 24.47 7.15 8.94
N CYS A 719 24.02 7.41 7.70
CA CYS A 719 22.77 8.12 7.46
C CYS A 719 21.53 7.28 7.77
N TYR A 720 21.58 5.96 7.52
CA TYR A 720 20.46 5.08 7.84
C TYR A 720 20.44 4.64 9.32
N GLY A 721 21.59 4.48 9.93
CA GLY A 721 21.76 4.01 11.29
C GLY A 721 22.03 2.51 11.41
N ASP A 722 22.20 2.03 12.65
CA ASP A 722 22.43 0.61 12.98
C ASP A 722 21.21 -0.30 12.70
N LEU A 723 20.15 0.25 12.17
CA LEU A 723 18.94 -0.47 11.83
C LEU A 723 19.16 -1.55 10.79
N LEU A 724 20.20 -1.44 9.93
CA LEU A 724 20.56 -2.51 9.00
C LEU A 724 20.85 -3.84 9.73
N ARG A 725 21.39 -3.80 10.94
CA ARG A 725 21.61 -5.01 11.77
C ARG A 725 20.31 -5.64 12.21
N ARG A 726 19.28 -4.83 12.45
CA ARG A 726 17.94 -5.31 12.78
C ARG A 726 17.24 -5.86 11.53
N HIS A 727 17.27 -5.12 10.41
CA HIS A 727 16.51 -5.44 9.20
C HIS A 727 17.12 -6.58 8.38
N LYS A 728 18.40 -6.86 8.54
CA LYS A 728 19.12 -7.89 7.77
C LYS A 728 18.88 -7.84 6.26
N SER A 729 18.32 -6.74 5.76
CA SER A 729 17.94 -6.53 4.38
C SER A 729 18.45 -5.17 3.91
N PRO A 730 19.11 -5.10 2.74
CA PRO A 730 19.56 -3.83 2.19
C PRO A 730 18.42 -2.98 1.58
N TYR A 731 17.22 -3.53 1.45
CA TYR A 731 16.09 -2.89 0.76
C TYR A 731 15.31 -1.95 1.68
N ALA A 732 15.97 -0.87 2.13
CA ALA A 732 15.40 0.11 3.06
C ALA A 732 14.08 0.72 2.58
N GLY A 733 13.96 0.95 1.28
CA GLY A 733 12.76 1.54 0.71
C GLY A 733 11.55 0.61 0.74
N VAL A 734 11.74 -0.68 0.47
CA VAL A 734 10.65 -1.68 0.56
C VAL A 734 10.13 -1.76 2.00
N ILE A 735 11.05 -1.77 2.96
CA ILE A 735 10.72 -1.79 4.39
C ILE A 735 9.94 -0.52 4.77
N ALA A 736 10.43 0.65 4.38
CA ALA A 736 9.75 1.92 4.65
C ALA A 736 8.35 1.97 4.01
N ALA A 737 8.19 1.52 2.76
CA ALA A 737 6.91 1.45 2.08
C ALA A 737 5.89 0.56 2.82
N GLN A 738 6.33 -0.59 3.30
CA GLN A 738 5.48 -1.50 4.07
C GLN A 738 5.06 -0.90 5.41
N ILE A 739 5.99 -0.31 6.16
CA ILE A 739 5.71 0.23 7.50
C ILE A 739 4.77 1.43 7.43
N VAL A 740 5.06 2.38 6.53
CA VAL A 740 4.23 3.57 6.35
C VAL A 740 2.86 3.19 5.79
N GLY A 741 2.80 2.27 4.82
CA GLY A 741 1.56 1.76 4.25
C GLY A 741 0.69 1.00 5.27
N GLU A 742 1.31 0.18 6.12
CA GLU A 742 0.61 -0.52 7.21
C GLU A 742 0.00 0.46 8.22
N ALA A 743 0.78 1.46 8.67
CA ALA A 743 0.31 2.47 9.61
C ALA A 743 -0.93 3.20 9.07
N GLY A 744 -0.92 3.59 7.80
CA GLY A 744 -2.07 4.19 7.11
C GLY A 744 -3.28 3.27 7.07
N THR A 745 -3.10 2.02 6.66
CA THR A 745 -4.18 1.02 6.56
C THR A 745 -4.82 0.75 7.92
N GLN A 746 -4.03 0.59 8.97
CA GLN A 746 -4.56 0.32 10.31
C GLN A 746 -5.25 1.52 10.94
N SER A 747 -4.78 2.75 10.66
CA SER A 747 -5.46 3.96 11.12
C SER A 747 -6.90 4.00 10.62
N ILE A 748 -7.12 3.66 9.35
CA ILE A 748 -8.46 3.62 8.74
C ILE A 748 -9.30 2.45 9.28
N MET A 749 -8.73 1.27 9.47
CA MET A 749 -9.45 0.15 10.07
C MET A 749 -9.86 0.41 11.52
N ARG A 750 -9.14 1.24 12.26
CA ARG A 750 -9.48 1.63 13.64
C ARG A 750 -10.63 2.62 13.72
N THR A 751 -10.84 3.48 12.73
CA THR A 751 -11.96 4.42 12.71
C THR A 751 -13.31 3.73 12.71
N PHE A 752 -13.43 2.54 12.15
CA PHE A 752 -14.62 1.71 12.20
C PHE A 752 -15.05 1.33 13.63
N HIS A 753 -14.09 1.03 14.50
CA HIS A 753 -14.38 0.60 15.88
C HIS A 753 -14.81 1.73 16.82
N THR A 754 -14.68 2.97 16.40
CA THR A 754 -15.07 4.14 17.19
C THR A 754 -16.50 4.60 16.89
N GLY A 755 -17.19 3.97 15.94
CA GLY A 755 -18.60 4.22 15.63
C GLY A 755 -18.92 5.65 15.22
N GLY A 756 -18.01 6.31 14.49
CA GLY A 756 -18.14 7.71 14.05
C GLY A 756 -17.74 8.73 15.12
N ALA A 757 -17.21 8.31 16.27
CA ALA A 757 -16.68 9.24 17.27
C ALA A 757 -15.50 10.03 16.67
N VAL A 758 -15.61 11.34 16.76
CA VAL A 758 -14.65 12.28 16.16
C VAL A 758 -13.31 12.15 16.87
N LYS A 759 -12.31 11.62 16.16
CA LYS A 759 -10.96 12.13 16.32
C LYS A 759 -10.78 13.12 15.19
N VAL A 760 -10.50 14.36 15.52
CA VAL A 760 -10.09 15.37 14.54
C VAL A 760 -8.81 14.84 13.89
N PHE A 761 -8.97 14.17 12.75
CA PHE A 761 -7.83 13.83 11.93
C PHE A 761 -7.54 15.08 11.09
N GLU A 762 -6.47 15.77 11.42
CA GLU A 762 -5.82 16.61 10.41
C GLU A 762 -5.65 15.74 9.16
N ARG A 763 -6.08 16.25 8.01
CA ARG A 763 -5.92 15.56 6.72
C ARG A 763 -4.46 15.22 6.56
N ASP A 764 -4.21 13.97 6.34
CA ASP A 764 -2.90 13.35 6.38
C ASP A 764 -1.98 13.98 5.32
N ILE A 765 -0.93 14.67 5.75
CA ILE A 765 0.07 15.28 4.85
C ILE A 765 0.62 14.25 3.86
N LEU A 766 0.72 12.98 4.28
CA LEU A 766 1.17 11.92 3.39
C LEU A 766 0.18 11.67 2.26
N ILE A 767 -1.13 11.71 2.53
CA ILE A 767 -2.16 11.59 1.50
C ILE A 767 -2.03 12.75 0.52
N ASP A 768 -1.79 13.97 1.02
CA ASP A 768 -1.56 15.13 0.17
C ASP A 768 -0.30 14.97 -0.71
N ILE A 769 0.79 14.44 -0.15
CA ILE A 769 2.02 14.16 -0.91
C ILE A 769 1.79 13.09 -1.99
N VAL A 770 0.98 12.08 -1.66
CA VAL A 770 0.74 10.93 -2.54
C VAL A 770 -0.31 11.25 -3.61
N GLN A 771 -1.40 11.91 -3.25
CA GLN A 771 -2.59 12.05 -4.10
C GLN A 771 -2.71 13.40 -4.80
N ASN A 772 -2.26 14.50 -4.19
CA ASN A 772 -2.44 15.83 -4.75
C ASN A 772 -1.27 16.25 -5.65
N ASP A 773 -1.58 16.49 -6.91
CA ASP A 773 -0.64 17.10 -7.84
C ASP A 773 -0.67 18.63 -7.66
N PRO A 774 0.45 19.27 -7.28
CA PRO A 774 0.54 20.71 -7.19
C PRO A 774 0.19 21.44 -8.52
N LEU A 775 0.43 20.77 -9.65
CA LEU A 775 0.09 21.31 -10.98
C LEU A 775 -1.42 21.26 -11.23
N THR A 776 -2.12 20.20 -10.80
CA THR A 776 -3.57 20.11 -10.92
C THR A 776 -4.25 21.13 -10.01
N THR A 777 -3.75 21.32 -8.80
CA THR A 777 -4.24 22.35 -7.89
C THR A 777 -4.04 23.75 -8.47
N ARG A 778 -2.89 24.03 -9.13
CA ARG A 778 -2.65 25.27 -9.85
C ARG A 778 -3.61 25.48 -11.02
N ALA A 779 -3.92 24.43 -11.78
CA ALA A 779 -4.86 24.52 -12.91
C ALA A 779 -6.28 24.85 -12.43
N ILE A 780 -6.73 24.29 -11.31
CA ILE A 780 -8.03 24.58 -10.70
C ILE A 780 -8.06 26.03 -10.21
N VAL A 781 -7.00 26.46 -9.52
CA VAL A 781 -6.89 27.84 -9.03
C VAL A 781 -6.82 28.85 -10.18
N SER A 782 -6.13 28.52 -11.27
CA SER A 782 -6.00 29.42 -12.43
C SER A 782 -7.32 29.72 -13.14
N ASN A 783 -8.37 28.90 -12.96
CA ASN A 783 -9.70 29.20 -13.49
C ASN A 783 -10.40 30.34 -12.72
N HIS A 784 -10.09 30.53 -11.46
CA HIS A 784 -10.75 31.47 -10.56
C HIS A 784 -9.82 32.58 -10.08
N MET A 785 -8.50 32.34 -10.12
CA MET A 785 -7.47 33.28 -9.67
C MET A 785 -6.34 33.37 -10.69
N ASP A 786 -5.80 34.59 -10.88
CA ASP A 786 -4.54 34.79 -11.58
C ASP A 786 -3.38 34.68 -10.58
N GLN A 787 -2.35 33.96 -10.97
CA GLN A 787 -1.12 33.86 -10.20
C GLN A 787 -0.02 34.63 -10.93
N ASN A 788 0.35 35.78 -10.40
CA ASN A 788 1.55 36.51 -10.81
C ASN A 788 2.66 36.17 -9.80
N GLU A 789 3.89 36.02 -10.25
CA GLU A 789 5.07 35.53 -9.51
C GLU A 789 4.90 35.23 -8.02
N ASN A 790 4.30 36.11 -7.24
CA ASN A 790 4.08 36.03 -5.80
C ASN A 790 2.66 36.46 -5.35
N GLN A 791 1.71 36.61 -6.28
CA GLN A 791 0.36 37.10 -5.98
C GLN A 791 -0.70 36.15 -6.51
N LEU A 792 -1.75 35.94 -5.73
CA LEU A 792 -3.01 35.34 -6.17
C LEU A 792 -4.04 36.45 -6.24
N VAL A 793 -4.55 36.75 -7.43
CA VAL A 793 -5.57 37.77 -7.65
C VAL A 793 -6.86 37.09 -8.11
N ALA A 794 -7.95 37.33 -7.40
CA ALA A 794 -9.24 36.77 -7.76
C ALA A 794 -9.72 37.39 -9.08
N LYS A 795 -10.18 36.56 -10.03
CA LYS A 795 -10.74 36.98 -11.32
C LYS A 795 -12.18 37.46 -11.23
N ARG A 796 -12.85 37.18 -10.13
CA ARG A 796 -14.26 37.46 -9.85
C ARG A 796 -14.44 37.92 -8.41
N ASP A 797 -15.56 38.54 -8.15
CA ASP A 797 -15.92 38.90 -6.77
C ASP A 797 -16.01 37.68 -5.87
N CYS A 798 -15.48 37.77 -4.66
CA CYS A 798 -15.42 36.71 -3.68
C CYS A 798 -15.51 37.25 -2.24
N VAL A 799 -15.91 36.39 -1.32
CA VAL A 799 -15.90 36.67 0.12
C VAL A 799 -14.73 35.94 0.78
N ILE A 800 -14.02 36.63 1.66
CA ILE A 800 -12.88 36.04 2.38
C ILE A 800 -13.19 36.00 3.87
N THR A 801 -13.00 34.81 4.41
CA THR A 801 -13.03 34.59 5.86
C THR A 801 -11.69 34.08 6.32
N ILE A 802 -11.08 34.71 7.30
CA ILE A 802 -9.81 34.27 7.91
C ILE A 802 -10.12 33.69 9.28
N SER A 803 -9.69 32.46 9.51
CA SER A 803 -9.81 31.79 10.82
C SER A 803 -8.52 31.11 11.20
N THR A 804 -8.27 30.96 12.50
CA THR A 804 -7.13 30.23 13.06
C THR A 804 -7.62 29.14 13.99
N GLU A 805 -6.85 28.03 14.13
CA GLU A 805 -7.20 26.97 15.09
C GLU A 805 -7.23 27.45 16.55
N ASP A 806 -6.39 28.43 16.88
CA ASP A 806 -6.25 28.94 18.24
C ASP A 806 -7.23 30.12 18.53
N TYR A 807 -7.72 30.77 17.47
CA TYR A 807 -8.67 31.89 17.56
C TYR A 807 -9.69 31.77 16.43
N PRO A 808 -10.82 31.11 16.62
CA PRO A 808 -11.94 31.23 15.70
C PRO A 808 -12.42 32.68 15.71
N LEU A 809 -12.06 33.44 14.65
CA LEU A 809 -12.50 34.81 14.49
C LEU A 809 -13.96 34.77 14.02
N PRO A 810 -14.91 35.28 14.78
CA PRO A 810 -16.27 35.51 14.30
C PRO A 810 -16.22 36.53 13.16
N GLY A 811 -17.10 36.41 12.20
CA GLY A 811 -17.19 37.03 10.88
C GLY A 811 -16.90 38.52 10.69
N ASP A 812 -16.48 39.29 11.70
CA ASP A 812 -16.08 40.67 11.58
C ASP A 812 -14.65 40.84 12.10
N PHE A 813 -13.70 40.73 11.16
CA PHE A 813 -12.32 41.07 11.46
C PHE A 813 -12.21 42.59 11.57
N VAL A 814 -12.01 43.09 12.80
CA VAL A 814 -11.79 44.53 13.05
C VAL A 814 -10.30 44.82 12.85
N PHE A 815 -9.96 45.55 11.80
CA PHE A 815 -8.62 46.05 11.62
C PHE A 815 -8.35 47.21 12.62
N ASN A 816 -7.35 47.03 13.48
CA ASN A 816 -6.75 48.12 14.19
C ASN A 816 -5.70 48.75 13.27
N ASP A 817 -5.92 49.94 12.77
CA ASP A 817 -5.05 50.70 11.87
C ASP A 817 -4.69 49.94 10.59
N ASP A 818 -5.40 49.97 9.54
CA ASP A 818 -5.15 49.42 8.20
C ASP A 818 -4.11 48.29 8.05
N LYS A 819 -3.50 47.86 9.15
CA LYS A 819 -2.48 46.79 9.24
C LYS A 819 -2.61 46.00 10.54
N THR A 820 -2.76 44.71 10.43
CA THR A 820 -2.78 43.78 11.58
C THR A 820 -1.79 42.64 11.35
N THR A 821 -1.00 42.31 12.35
CA THR A 821 -0.09 41.19 12.34
C THR A 821 -0.74 40.02 13.08
N ILE A 822 -0.92 38.89 12.38
CA ILE A 822 -1.51 37.66 12.95
C ILE A 822 -0.43 36.60 13.05
N ARG A 823 -0.18 36.12 14.27
CA ARG A 823 0.59 34.91 14.51
C ARG A 823 -0.35 33.76 14.75
N ALA A 824 -0.39 32.82 13.81
CA ALA A 824 -1.27 31.67 13.98
C ALA A 824 -0.70 30.41 13.34
N LYS A 825 -0.94 29.28 13.99
CA LYS A 825 -0.76 27.95 13.47
C LYS A 825 -2.12 27.50 12.91
N GLY A 826 -2.14 26.95 11.70
CA GLY A 826 -3.38 26.49 11.10
C GLY A 826 -4.30 27.60 10.59
N LEU A 827 -3.73 28.74 10.16
CA LEU A 827 -4.52 29.81 9.55
C LEU A 827 -5.25 29.27 8.31
N VAL A 828 -6.55 29.41 8.29
CA VAL A 828 -7.41 29.12 7.15
C VAL A 828 -7.94 30.42 6.58
N CYS A 829 -7.62 30.68 5.32
CA CYS A 829 -8.23 31.75 4.53
C CYS A 829 -9.28 31.09 3.62
N LYS A 830 -10.55 31.28 3.92
CA LYS A 830 -11.66 30.81 3.11
C LYS A 830 -12.00 31.86 2.07
N VAL A 831 -11.89 31.50 0.80
CA VAL A 831 -12.22 32.38 -0.34
C VAL A 831 -13.44 31.79 -1.03
N GLU A 832 -14.56 32.48 -0.93
CA GLU A 832 -15.85 32.03 -1.48
C GLU A 832 -16.20 32.81 -2.74
N PHE A 833 -16.29 32.11 -3.86
CA PHE A 833 -16.87 32.60 -5.10
C PHE A 833 -18.33 32.13 -5.20
N SER A 834 -19.10 32.71 -6.09
CA SER A 834 -20.52 32.35 -6.31
C SER A 834 -20.77 30.86 -6.59
N ASP A 835 -19.78 30.17 -7.15
CA ASP A 835 -19.85 28.78 -7.62
C ASP A 835 -18.78 27.86 -7.00
N THR A 836 -17.86 28.41 -6.25
CA THR A 836 -16.71 27.63 -5.72
C THR A 836 -16.15 28.26 -4.45
N ILE A 837 -15.74 27.43 -3.51
CA ILE A 837 -15.07 27.85 -2.27
C ILE A 837 -13.66 27.28 -2.24
N PHE A 838 -12.67 28.12 -2.00
CA PHE A 838 -11.28 27.73 -1.77
C PHE A 838 -10.89 27.97 -0.31
N ASN A 839 -10.30 26.97 0.33
CA ASN A 839 -9.66 27.12 1.61
C ASN A 839 -8.13 27.12 1.41
N ILE A 840 -7.51 28.23 1.77
CA ILE A 840 -6.05 28.36 1.78
C ILE A 840 -5.60 28.11 3.21
N ILE A 841 -4.96 26.98 3.45
CA ILE A 841 -4.52 26.55 4.77
C ILE A 841 -3.01 26.74 4.87
N LEU A 842 -2.56 27.46 5.87
CA LEU A 842 -1.15 27.56 6.22
C LEU A 842 -0.83 26.52 7.29
N ASP A 843 -0.06 25.53 6.90
CA ASP A 843 0.21 24.33 7.70
C ASP A 843 1.26 24.51 8.83
N TYR A 844 1.82 25.70 9.03
CA TYR A 844 2.86 25.96 10.03
C TYR A 844 2.69 27.36 10.63
N PRO A 845 3.30 27.63 11.80
CA PRO A 845 3.23 28.93 12.42
C PRO A 845 3.87 29.97 11.50
N VAL A 846 3.07 30.91 11.05
CA VAL A 846 3.54 32.05 10.25
C VAL A 846 3.12 33.35 10.90
N GLU A 847 3.92 34.37 10.67
CA GLU A 847 3.56 35.71 10.95
C GLU A 847 3.03 36.34 9.66
N LEU A 848 1.72 36.57 9.62
CA LEU A 848 1.05 37.19 8.49
C LEU A 848 0.80 38.67 8.77
N GLN A 849 1.17 39.49 7.83
CA GLN A 849 0.77 40.89 7.83
C GLN A 849 -0.44 41.06 6.91
N VAL A 850 -1.55 41.48 7.49
CA VAL A 850 -2.81 41.73 6.79
C VAL A 850 -2.97 43.22 6.60
N TYR A 851 -3.12 43.65 5.34
CA TYR A 851 -3.35 45.07 5.01
C TYR A 851 -4.73 45.21 4.36
N LYS A 852 -5.51 46.18 4.84
CA LYS A 852 -6.68 46.68 4.14
C LYS A 852 -6.22 47.80 3.23
N MET A 853 -6.54 47.73 1.96
CA MET A 853 -6.20 48.77 0.96
C MET A 853 -7.42 49.09 0.12
N GLU A 854 -7.56 50.38 -0.23
CA GLU A 854 -8.55 50.87 -1.17
C GLU A 854 -7.82 51.29 -2.45
N SER A 855 -8.23 50.70 -3.59
CA SER A 855 -7.71 51.10 -4.90
C SER A 855 -8.86 51.14 -5.92
N LEU A 856 -8.97 52.22 -6.66
CA LEU A 856 -10.03 52.44 -7.66
C LEU A 856 -11.48 52.27 -7.15
N GLY A 857 -11.72 52.66 -5.85
CA GLY A 857 -13.03 52.53 -5.23
C GLY A 857 -13.43 51.11 -4.81
N LYS A 858 -12.48 50.19 -4.77
CA LYS A 858 -12.68 48.82 -4.24
C LYS A 858 -11.74 48.59 -3.08
N GLU A 859 -12.26 47.94 -2.03
CA GLU A 859 -11.48 47.52 -0.88
C GLU A 859 -10.82 46.16 -1.18
N PHE A 860 -9.55 46.03 -0.80
CA PHE A 860 -8.74 44.81 -0.93
C PHE A 860 -8.13 44.43 0.39
N ILE A 861 -7.99 43.12 0.63
CA ILE A 861 -7.15 42.57 1.69
C ILE A 861 -5.87 42.04 1.05
N LYS A 862 -4.73 42.48 1.52
CA LYS A 862 -3.41 41.97 1.15
C LYS A 862 -2.83 41.19 2.31
N LEU A 863 -2.48 39.94 2.08
CA LEU A 863 -1.81 39.04 3.02
C LEU A 863 -0.35 38.88 2.61
N TYR A 864 0.56 39.36 3.42
CA TYR A 864 2.01 39.23 3.23
C TYR A 864 2.56 38.14 4.16
N TYR A 865 3.29 37.25 3.60
CA TYR A 865 4.03 36.22 4.27
C TYR A 865 5.52 36.43 4.04
N ASP A 866 6.23 36.80 5.08
CA ASP A 866 7.65 37.13 5.10
C ASP A 866 8.16 38.21 4.08
N LYS A 867 9.28 38.85 4.35
CA LYS A 867 9.73 40.04 3.65
C LYS A 867 9.96 39.92 2.13
N ASP A 868 10.07 38.69 1.61
CA ASP A 868 10.39 38.43 0.20
C ASP A 868 9.36 37.53 -0.51
N SER A 869 8.14 37.39 -0.02
CA SER A 869 7.28 36.31 -0.42
C SER A 869 5.83 36.70 -0.74
N THR A 870 5.15 35.76 -1.19
CA THR A 870 3.81 35.59 -1.76
C THR A 870 2.77 36.50 -1.12
N MET A 871 2.13 37.31 -1.95
CA MET A 871 1.00 38.18 -1.59
C MET A 871 -0.29 37.60 -2.14
N ILE A 872 -1.33 37.59 -1.32
CA ILE A 872 -2.71 37.35 -1.77
C ILE A 872 -3.42 38.68 -1.79
N GLU A 873 -3.92 39.09 -2.93
CA GLU A 873 -4.72 40.30 -3.12
C GLU A 873 -6.14 39.90 -3.52
N ILE A 874 -7.13 40.21 -2.71
CA ILE A 874 -8.50 39.78 -2.89
C ILE A 874 -9.48 40.94 -2.67
N PRO A 875 -10.38 41.25 -3.65
CA PRO A 875 -11.41 42.26 -3.49
C PRO A 875 -12.46 41.83 -2.45
N MET A 876 -12.90 42.77 -1.61
CA MET A 876 -13.99 42.53 -0.65
C MET A 876 -15.33 42.87 -1.28
N GLN A 877 -16.20 41.86 -1.44
CA GLN A 877 -17.65 42.05 -1.68
C GLN A 877 -18.45 40.97 -1.01
N THR A 878 -19.64 41.33 -0.54
CA THR A 878 -20.60 40.51 0.18
C THR A 878 -21.63 39.94 -0.78
N GLU A 879 -21.67 38.64 -1.00
CA GLU A 879 -22.90 37.86 -1.22
C GLU A 879 -22.68 36.36 -1.09
N GLU A 880 -23.68 35.66 -0.54
CA GLU A 880 -23.65 34.24 -0.25
C GLU A 880 -23.97 33.43 -1.51
N THR A 881 -23.18 32.41 -1.81
CA THR A 881 -23.66 31.21 -2.52
C THR A 881 -22.82 29.98 -2.20
N LYS A 882 -23.50 28.86 -2.03
CA LYS A 882 -23.01 27.53 -1.69
C LYS A 882 -22.64 26.75 -2.95
N GLU A 883 -21.65 25.94 -2.83
CA GLU A 883 -21.45 24.58 -3.37
C GLU A 883 -20.07 24.37 -3.99
N GLN A 884 -19.32 23.50 -3.41
CA GLN A 884 -18.01 22.91 -3.69
C GLN A 884 -16.86 23.57 -2.92
N ILE A 885 -16.59 22.99 -1.74
CA ILE A 885 -15.36 23.29 -0.97
C ILE A 885 -14.19 22.56 -1.66
N GLN A 886 -13.35 23.34 -2.33
CA GLN A 886 -12.06 22.87 -2.82
C GLN A 886 -10.96 23.39 -1.90
N TYR A 887 -10.13 22.48 -1.40
CA TYR A 887 -9.02 22.83 -0.55
C TYR A 887 -7.79 23.16 -1.39
N VAL A 888 -7.45 24.45 -1.43
CA VAL A 888 -6.18 24.91 -2.00
C VAL A 888 -5.13 24.91 -0.91
N ARG A 889 -4.59 23.74 -0.63
CA ARG A 889 -3.42 23.63 0.24
C ARG A 889 -2.18 24.08 -0.54
N ARG A 890 -1.40 25.04 0.00
CA ARG A 890 0.00 25.29 -0.39
C ARG A 890 0.26 26.22 -1.58
N LEU A 891 -0.61 27.13 -1.91
CA LEU A 891 -0.27 28.14 -2.91
C LEU A 891 0.65 29.24 -2.38
N LEU A 892 0.58 29.52 -1.08
CA LEU A 892 1.30 30.63 -0.45
C LEU A 892 2.73 30.36 -0.01
N GLY A 893 3.24 29.18 -0.13
CA GLY A 893 4.60 28.88 0.31
C GLY A 893 5.21 27.70 -0.42
N GLY A 894 4.59 27.33 -1.52
CA GLY A 894 4.84 26.06 -2.19
C GLY A 894 6.28 25.74 -2.60
N ARG A 895 7.15 26.73 -2.72
CA ARG A 895 8.57 26.53 -3.05
C ARG A 895 9.49 26.57 -1.82
N GLU A 896 9.16 27.32 -0.80
CA GLU A 896 10.02 27.49 0.38
C GLU A 896 9.75 26.50 1.50
N ILE A 897 8.49 26.13 1.70
CA ILE A 897 8.08 25.06 2.63
C ILE A 897 8.78 23.73 2.32
N TYR A 898 8.97 23.43 1.05
CA TYR A 898 9.61 22.19 0.62
C TYR A 898 11.14 22.23 0.64
N LYS A 899 11.74 23.40 0.90
CA LYS A 899 13.17 23.52 1.17
C LYS A 899 13.51 23.14 2.62
N ASP A 900 12.56 23.30 3.52
CA ASP A 900 12.74 22.92 4.93
C ASP A 900 12.34 21.46 5.17
N ALA A 901 13.32 20.58 4.95
CA ALA A 901 13.17 19.15 5.19
C ALA A 901 12.90 18.83 6.67
N ASP A 902 13.40 19.64 7.59
CA ASP A 902 13.27 19.46 9.04
C ASP A 902 11.81 19.62 9.45
N HIS A 903 11.17 20.67 8.97
CA HIS A 903 9.77 20.97 9.25
C HIS A 903 8.84 19.92 8.65
N LEU A 904 9.05 19.55 7.39
CA LEU A 904 8.27 18.53 6.71
C LEU A 904 8.39 17.16 7.40
N PHE A 905 9.61 16.80 7.85
CA PHE A 905 9.83 15.60 8.63
C PHE A 905 9.06 15.62 9.96
N LEU A 906 9.15 16.72 10.71
CA LEU A 906 8.47 16.84 12.01
C LEU A 906 6.94 16.73 11.87
N LYS A 907 6.35 17.31 10.84
CA LYS A 907 4.92 17.16 10.54
C LYS A 907 4.54 15.71 10.26
N LEU A 908 5.26 15.04 9.37
CA LEU A 908 5.02 13.63 9.08
C LEU A 908 5.19 12.77 10.33
N PHE A 909 6.22 13.05 11.12
CA PHE A 909 6.48 12.30 12.34
C PHE A 909 5.40 12.52 13.41
N ALA A 910 4.85 13.73 13.54
CA ALA A 910 3.75 14.00 14.46
C ALA A 910 2.49 13.16 14.15
N ILE A 911 2.24 12.90 12.89
CA ILE A 911 1.09 12.10 12.42
C ILE A 911 1.38 10.60 12.49
N TYR A 912 2.47 10.15 11.88
CA TYR A 912 2.76 8.72 11.70
C TYR A 912 3.52 8.07 12.84
N GLY A 913 4.36 8.84 13.54
CA GLY A 913 5.14 8.33 14.66
C GLY A 913 4.29 7.69 15.76
N PRO A 914 3.22 8.34 16.26
CA PRO A 914 2.36 7.79 17.30
C PRO A 914 1.54 6.58 16.87
N LEU A 915 1.23 6.43 15.58
CA LEU A 915 0.31 5.40 15.09
C LEU A 915 0.83 3.97 15.34
N ARG A 916 2.13 3.75 15.22
CA ARG A 916 2.73 2.41 15.28
C ARG A 916 4.08 2.34 15.99
N ASP A 917 4.45 3.31 16.78
CA ASP A 917 5.81 3.37 17.34
C ASP A 917 6.89 3.27 16.23
N MET A 918 6.66 3.91 15.11
CA MET A 918 7.48 3.84 13.92
C MET A 918 8.85 4.48 14.15
N ASP A 919 9.93 3.81 13.73
CA ASP A 919 11.24 4.44 13.69
C ASP A 919 11.25 5.61 12.69
N SER A 920 11.87 6.71 13.07
CA SER A 920 11.89 7.96 12.27
C SER A 920 12.45 7.77 10.85
N VAL A 921 13.41 6.85 10.70
CA VAL A 921 14.13 6.60 9.45
C VAL A 921 13.22 6.23 8.27
N HIS A 922 12.07 5.60 8.53
CA HIS A 922 11.18 5.19 7.45
C HIS A 922 10.51 6.39 6.77
N LEU A 923 10.18 7.42 7.54
CA LEU A 923 9.68 8.69 7.00
C LEU A 923 10.80 9.48 6.30
N GLU A 924 12.01 9.42 6.82
CA GLU A 924 13.18 10.05 6.20
C GLU A 924 13.51 9.39 4.84
N VAL A 925 13.39 8.06 4.74
CA VAL A 925 13.54 7.32 3.48
C VAL A 925 12.49 7.76 2.47
N LEU A 926 11.23 7.91 2.89
CA LEU A 926 10.17 8.44 2.04
C LEU A 926 10.50 9.84 1.53
N LEU A 927 10.86 10.75 2.42
CA LEU A 927 11.21 12.12 2.06
C LEU A 927 12.44 12.20 1.17
N SER A 928 13.42 11.30 1.34
CA SER A 928 14.60 11.22 0.49
C SER A 928 14.28 10.97 -0.98
N GLN A 929 13.09 10.41 -1.27
CA GLN A 929 12.60 10.19 -2.63
C GLN A 929 11.57 11.22 -3.08
N ALA A 930 10.74 11.74 -2.16
CA ALA A 930 9.75 12.75 -2.48
C ALA A 930 10.38 14.10 -2.85
N LEU A 931 11.53 14.42 -2.24
CA LEU A 931 12.31 15.60 -2.55
C LEU A 931 13.21 15.34 -3.75
N ARG A 932 12.93 16.00 -4.87
CA ARG A 932 13.64 15.85 -6.16
C ARG A 932 14.51 17.07 -6.46
N ASP A 933 15.58 16.85 -7.21
CA ASP A 933 16.43 17.95 -7.69
C ASP A 933 15.63 18.83 -8.67
N LYS A 934 15.61 20.14 -8.45
CA LYS A 934 14.82 21.07 -9.25
C LYS A 934 15.28 21.12 -10.72
N LYS A 935 16.58 21.00 -10.96
CA LYS A 935 17.16 21.00 -12.32
C LYS A 935 16.99 19.67 -13.02
N ASN A 936 17.06 18.55 -12.28
CA ASN A 936 16.85 17.21 -12.82
C ASN A 936 15.89 16.40 -11.93
N PRO A 937 14.57 16.54 -12.12
CA PRO A 937 13.58 15.85 -11.29
C PRO A 937 13.59 14.31 -11.39
N SER A 938 14.39 13.74 -12.29
CA SER A 938 14.57 12.28 -12.36
C SER A 938 15.43 11.72 -11.22
N ILE A 939 16.21 12.56 -10.56
CA ILE A 939 17.05 12.17 -9.42
C ILE A 939 16.56 12.77 -8.10
N PRO A 940 16.78 12.10 -6.95
CA PRO A 940 16.54 12.68 -5.64
C PRO A 940 17.39 13.93 -5.42
N ALA A 941 16.85 14.94 -4.71
CA ALA A 941 17.55 16.19 -4.42
C ALA A 941 18.91 15.98 -3.72
N ARG A 942 19.00 14.91 -2.90
CA ARG A 942 20.24 14.52 -2.22
C ARG A 942 21.41 14.19 -3.14
N LEU A 943 21.12 13.79 -4.39
CA LEU A 943 22.11 13.44 -5.43
C LEU A 943 22.38 14.61 -6.38
N GLY A 944 21.66 15.74 -6.24
CA GLY A 944 21.87 16.95 -7.03
C GLY A 944 23.20 17.63 -6.67
N LYS A 945 23.81 18.32 -7.64
CA LYS A 945 25.05 19.09 -7.43
C LYS A 945 24.92 20.15 -6.35
N ARG A 946 23.73 20.71 -6.20
CA ARG A 946 23.36 21.68 -5.13
C ARG A 946 22.07 21.21 -4.50
N TRP A 947 21.87 21.51 -3.23
CA TRP A 947 20.61 21.26 -2.54
C TRP A 947 19.59 22.34 -2.97
N ASP A 948 18.77 21.99 -3.95
CA ASP A 948 17.65 22.82 -4.43
C ASP A 948 16.44 21.88 -4.67
N PRO A 949 15.79 21.45 -3.57
CA PRO A 949 14.74 20.47 -3.66
C PRO A 949 13.43 21.06 -4.16
N ILE A 950 12.72 20.26 -4.95
CA ILE A 950 11.28 20.41 -5.20
C ILE A 950 10.57 19.16 -4.69
N MET A 951 9.41 19.34 -4.11
CA MET A 951 8.56 18.21 -3.79
C MET A 951 7.82 17.76 -5.04
N MET A 952 7.82 16.47 -5.28
CA MET A 952 7.16 15.89 -6.43
C MET A 952 6.10 14.89 -6.00
N ASN A 953 4.98 14.91 -6.70
CA ASN A 953 3.94 13.89 -6.54
C ASN A 953 4.52 12.50 -6.83
N ILE A 954 4.20 11.53 -5.98
CA ILE A 954 4.71 10.16 -6.05
C ILE A 954 4.39 9.51 -7.40
N LYS A 955 3.21 9.74 -7.99
CA LYS A 955 2.86 9.23 -9.31
C LYS A 955 3.85 9.71 -10.39
N GLN A 956 4.20 10.98 -10.36
CA GLN A 956 5.14 11.56 -11.34
C GLN A 956 6.55 10.98 -11.16
N ILE A 957 6.95 10.68 -9.92
CA ILE A 957 8.25 10.09 -9.62
C ILE A 957 8.39 8.72 -10.30
N VAL A 958 7.36 7.86 -10.21
CA VAL A 958 7.39 6.51 -10.83
C VAL A 958 7.65 6.60 -12.33
N PHE A 959 6.98 7.51 -13.03
CA PHE A 959 7.17 7.67 -14.48
C PHE A 959 8.53 8.26 -14.85
N LYS A 960 9.12 9.09 -14.01
CA LYS A 960 10.41 9.73 -14.29
C LYS A 960 11.62 8.88 -13.92
N THR A 961 11.45 7.88 -13.06
CA THR A 961 12.56 7.06 -12.56
C THR A 961 12.75 5.77 -13.34
N SER A 962 11.68 5.14 -13.84
CA SER A 962 11.79 3.87 -14.55
C SER A 962 10.63 3.68 -15.54
N PHE A 963 10.98 3.42 -16.79
CA PHE A 963 10.02 3.10 -17.85
C PHE A 963 9.26 1.80 -17.54
N VAL A 964 9.96 0.74 -17.14
CA VAL A 964 9.36 -0.58 -16.87
C VAL A 964 8.39 -0.51 -15.68
N GLN A 965 8.77 0.21 -14.64
CA GLN A 965 7.87 0.46 -13.50
C GLN A 965 6.66 1.32 -13.89
N GLY A 966 6.86 2.33 -14.73
CA GLY A 966 5.80 3.16 -15.27
C GLY A 966 4.76 2.36 -16.07
N LEU A 967 5.19 1.39 -16.88
CA LEU A 967 4.30 0.47 -17.59
C LEU A 967 3.47 -0.40 -16.64
N ALA A 968 4.08 -0.86 -15.55
CA ALA A 968 3.41 -1.68 -14.53
C ALA A 968 2.46 -0.88 -13.64
N PHE A 969 2.62 0.46 -13.58
CA PHE A 969 1.90 1.30 -12.62
C PHE A 969 0.46 1.58 -13.02
N GLU A 970 0.18 2.55 -13.91
CA GLU A 970 -1.21 2.91 -14.26
C GLU A 970 -1.39 3.49 -15.66
N ASN A 971 -0.58 4.47 -16.03
CA ASN A 971 -0.75 5.24 -17.26
C ASN A 971 0.36 4.92 -18.26
N ILE A 972 0.09 3.93 -19.11
CA ILE A 972 1.03 3.48 -20.15
C ILE A 972 1.43 4.62 -21.07
N ASN A 973 0.49 5.50 -21.43
CA ASN A 973 0.78 6.62 -22.31
C ASN A 973 1.79 7.57 -21.68
N GLU A 974 1.64 7.86 -20.39
CA GLU A 974 2.59 8.69 -19.65
C GLU A 974 3.94 8.00 -19.50
N ALA A 975 3.96 6.68 -19.23
CA ALA A 975 5.19 5.90 -19.20
C ALA A 975 5.95 5.95 -20.54
N ILE A 976 5.24 5.76 -21.65
CA ILE A 976 5.83 5.84 -22.99
C ILE A 976 6.39 7.24 -23.27
N LYS A 977 5.61 8.29 -23.00
CA LYS A 977 6.05 9.67 -23.19
C LYS A 977 7.31 9.98 -22.40
N THR A 978 7.28 9.65 -21.11
CA THR A 978 8.42 9.90 -20.21
C THR A 978 9.62 9.06 -20.60
N GLY A 979 9.43 7.78 -20.92
CA GLY A 979 10.51 6.89 -21.34
C GLY A 979 11.19 7.31 -22.64
N LEU A 980 10.51 8.05 -23.52
CA LEU A 980 11.13 8.62 -24.74
C LEU A 980 12.12 9.75 -24.44
N ILE A 981 11.94 10.48 -23.34
CA ILE A 981 12.74 11.67 -23.02
C ILE A 981 13.65 11.50 -21.79
N THR A 982 13.48 10.43 -21.03
CA THR A 982 14.27 10.16 -19.81
C THR A 982 15.38 9.17 -20.14
N GLU A 983 16.58 9.43 -19.64
CA GLU A 983 17.68 8.48 -19.70
C GLU A 983 17.59 7.52 -18.52
N ASP A 984 17.40 6.23 -18.81
CA ASP A 984 17.53 5.17 -17.81
C ASP A 984 19.03 5.00 -17.48
N GLY A 985 19.44 5.41 -16.29
CA GLY A 985 20.84 5.47 -15.90
C GLY A 985 21.15 4.88 -14.52
N GLY A 986 20.40 3.88 -14.03
CA GLY A 986 20.64 3.27 -12.73
C GLY A 986 20.63 1.75 -12.72
N ASP A 987 21.16 1.15 -11.65
CA ASP A 987 20.99 -0.28 -11.38
C ASP A 987 19.47 -0.61 -11.30
N PRO A 988 19.02 -1.72 -11.90
CA PRO A 988 17.61 -2.10 -11.86
C PRO A 988 17.13 -2.30 -10.42
N SER A 989 16.02 -1.69 -10.09
CA SER A 989 15.38 -1.85 -8.78
C SER A 989 14.90 -3.30 -8.54
N ILE A 990 14.58 -3.65 -7.30
CA ILE A 990 14.04 -4.99 -6.99
C ILE A 990 12.77 -5.29 -7.79
N LEU A 991 11.91 -4.30 -8.00
CA LEU A 991 10.69 -4.46 -8.80
C LEU A 991 11.01 -4.71 -10.28
N GLU A 992 11.99 -4.02 -10.85
CA GLU A 992 12.43 -4.25 -12.22
C GLU A 992 13.07 -5.62 -12.40
N LYS A 993 13.85 -6.09 -11.42
CA LYS A 993 14.39 -7.45 -11.41
C LYS A 993 13.29 -8.50 -11.42
N VAL A 994 12.22 -8.30 -10.62
CA VAL A 994 11.05 -9.18 -10.63
C VAL A 994 10.33 -9.15 -11.98
N LEU A 995 10.13 -7.96 -12.57
CA LEU A 995 9.44 -7.79 -13.85
C LEU A 995 10.20 -8.41 -15.02
N THR A 996 11.54 -8.33 -15.00
CA THR A 996 12.40 -8.87 -16.06
C THR A 996 12.82 -10.32 -15.83
N GLY A 997 12.42 -10.93 -14.71
CA GLY A 997 12.83 -12.28 -14.33
C GLY A 997 14.33 -12.39 -13.96
N THR A 998 14.98 -11.27 -13.66
CA THR A 998 16.37 -11.25 -13.23
C THR A 998 16.47 -11.67 -11.76
N LEU A 999 17.46 -12.51 -11.43
CA LEU A 999 17.69 -12.96 -10.06
C LEU A 999 17.95 -11.77 -9.12
N VAL A 1000 17.24 -11.74 -8.01
CA VAL A 1000 17.53 -10.84 -6.90
C VAL A 1000 18.75 -11.39 -6.17
N GLU A 1001 19.91 -10.77 -6.34
CA GLU A 1001 21.13 -11.23 -5.70
C GLU A 1001 21.04 -11.20 -4.17
N LYS A 1002 21.36 -12.33 -3.57
CA LYS A 1002 21.47 -12.49 -2.13
C LYS A 1002 22.85 -11.97 -1.67
N LYS A 1003 23.02 -10.65 -1.58
CA LYS A 1003 24.24 -10.06 -1.01
C LYS A 1003 24.02 -9.56 0.40
N VAL A 1004 23.77 -10.49 1.31
CA VAL A 1004 24.14 -10.29 2.71
C VAL A 1004 24.97 -11.50 3.12
N ARG A 1005 26.22 -11.53 2.68
CA ARG A 1005 27.21 -12.33 3.36
C ARG A 1005 27.84 -11.45 4.43
N ARG A 1006 27.60 -11.84 5.71
CA ARG A 1006 28.26 -11.59 7.00
C ARG A 1006 28.74 -10.18 7.31
#